data_bf3a6f53c689dbe9e7fead31b22f2414
#
_entry.id   bf3a6f53c689dbe9e7fead31b22f2414
#
_cell.length_a   1.000
_cell.length_b   1.000
_cell.length_c   1.000
_cell.angle_alpha   90.00
_cell.angle_beta   90.00
_cell.angle_gamma   90.00
#
_symmetry.space_group_name_H-M   'P 1'
#
loop_
_entity.id
_entity.type
_entity.pdbx_description
1 polymer ?
#
loop_
_entity_poly.entity_id
_entity_poly.type
_entity_poly.pdbx_seq_one_letter_code
_entity_poly.pdbx_strand_id
1 'polypeptide(L)'
;MVRSRVGFYPILQEQITNTMPMYYHFTDVIINPRIGSFDVKSFLTFIQTDGYNPLSVEAVVFKIEDEAECNRLAAVTVGYADGHRADREALADILCDGPFRPGQLAEMIEEQNIFIMTNLPELMDNVAASATVHPMAVSKEGFWADHWVYIMDLIRSYVHIYPDREEQLLYDEELPYYFSSRVVRPRSQKYVLSKSYDGARYHVRQLNPTFDDPVRRDQMRRFMNNSSGWFDIEACYHHDSHGRLLKSTPIAKLFLLSTLKFATRDAYGMGIEYEGGKPGWNEAMNGIVGMIGSGMPETYELKLLLQYIRQATLKYKRPIVVPVELATLIDKISTALDDLGHDKYMPQTSTSSDDIEVPSELFQYWDTVANAREEYRKKSFSGKTKEYAVSDLGKILDRWTNQIELGIARAHVVGSHGQESQDETLGITPTYFYYTVTKWIETSEVDDEGHPFVNATELTVGKFPLFLEGVVRMLKTVDTEKATSMYHAVKKSGLRDHKLEMYTLSSSLVGQSFDMGRMMAFSPGWLENQSVWMHMSYKYYLELLRKGMYNDFFAEMRTGMAPYIDEDRYGRPVLECSSFIASSAFADPTMVGQGFLARLSGSTAEFMSIWVLMMIGSTPLFINEESGVLEMKLAPALPHWLFRYDPLVATGEQYSIHFKLFASIDVVYYTSLSRDLFGVAPVKYEVGLRDGKKTVVDGPTIPTDLALKIRRVVFVDYIHAYF
;
A
#
# COMPACT_ATOMS: atom_id res chain seq x y z
N MET A 1 -12.78 -26.48 4.39
CA MET A 1 -12.93 -25.09 3.98
C MET A 1 -13.96 -24.30 4.79
N VAL A 2 -15.14 -24.81 4.99
CA VAL A 2 -16.15 -24.13 5.79
C VAL A 2 -15.78 -24.04 7.27
N ARG A 3 -15.05 -25.01 7.83
CA ARG A 3 -14.49 -24.92 9.19
C ARG A 3 -13.48 -23.79 9.35
N SER A 4 -12.68 -23.51 8.33
CA SER A 4 -11.70 -22.43 8.36
C SER A 4 -12.33 -21.04 8.24
N ARG A 5 -13.56 -20.90 7.73
CA ARG A 5 -14.16 -19.59 7.50
C ARG A 5 -14.64 -18.89 8.76
N VAL A 6 -15.17 -19.61 9.71
CA VAL A 6 -15.63 -19.05 10.99
C VAL A 6 -14.47 -18.89 11.96
N GLY A 7 -13.46 -19.77 11.89
CA GLY A 7 -12.30 -19.73 12.76
C GLY A 7 -11.11 -18.92 12.21
N PHE A 8 -11.00 -18.79 10.87
CA PHE A 8 -9.85 -18.15 10.23
C PHE A 8 -9.85 -16.63 10.39
N TYR A 9 -10.99 -15.99 10.28
CA TYR A 9 -11.10 -14.54 10.40
C TYR A 9 -10.72 -13.99 11.78
N PRO A 10 -11.20 -14.54 12.91
CA PRO A 10 -10.73 -14.12 14.23
C PRO A 10 -9.22 -14.28 14.42
N ILE A 11 -8.62 -15.39 13.96
CA ILE A 11 -7.18 -15.63 14.05
C ILE A 11 -6.41 -14.60 13.22
N LEU A 12 -6.85 -14.31 12.01
CA LEU A 12 -6.23 -13.28 11.16
C LEU A 12 -6.33 -11.90 11.78
N GLN A 13 -7.49 -11.56 12.32
CA GLN A 13 -7.70 -10.29 13.00
C GLN A 13 -6.79 -10.13 14.20
N GLU A 14 -6.72 -11.13 15.06
CA GLU A 14 -5.82 -11.17 16.22
C GLU A 14 -4.35 -10.95 15.79
N GLN A 15 -3.92 -11.63 14.75
CA GLN A 15 -2.57 -11.49 14.22
C GLN A 15 -2.33 -10.10 13.62
N ILE A 16 -3.30 -9.53 12.93
CA ILE A 16 -3.22 -8.18 12.36
C ILE A 16 -3.13 -7.15 13.48
N THR A 17 -3.91 -7.26 14.52
CA THR A 17 -3.94 -6.28 15.61
C THR A 17 -2.73 -6.37 16.55
N ASN A 18 -2.16 -7.55 16.75
CA ASN A 18 -1.14 -7.79 17.77
C ASN A 18 0.30 -7.68 17.28
N THR A 19 0.61 -8.05 16.04
CA THR A 19 1.98 -8.29 15.61
C THR A 19 2.44 -7.53 14.38
N MET A 20 1.58 -6.72 13.77
CA MET A 20 1.88 -6.19 12.45
C MET A 20 2.67 -4.91 12.43
N PRO A 21 3.66 -4.80 11.51
CA PRO A 21 4.22 -3.53 11.11
C PRO A 21 3.14 -2.59 10.58
N MET A 22 3.35 -1.30 10.74
CA MET A 22 2.34 -0.27 10.51
C MET A 22 1.78 -0.24 9.08
N TYR A 23 2.54 -0.61 8.06
CA TYR A 23 2.04 -0.64 6.67
C TYR A 23 0.94 -1.66 6.41
N TYR A 24 0.55 -2.46 7.40
CA TYR A 24 -0.61 -3.36 7.34
C TYR A 24 -1.83 -2.81 8.07
N HIS A 25 -1.71 -1.70 8.78
CA HIS A 25 -2.81 -1.06 9.49
C HIS A 25 -3.93 -0.55 8.57
N PHE A 26 -3.72 -0.50 7.26
CA PHE A 26 -4.78 -0.19 6.31
C PHE A 26 -6.00 -1.11 6.39
N THR A 27 -5.87 -2.26 7.07
CA THR A 27 -6.99 -3.14 7.39
C THR A 27 -7.72 -2.78 8.69
N ASP A 28 -7.12 -1.99 9.57
CA ASP A 28 -7.68 -1.68 10.90
C ASP A 28 -8.98 -0.89 10.80
N VAL A 29 -9.14 -0.04 9.79
CA VAL A 29 -10.40 0.68 9.53
C VAL A 29 -11.56 -0.31 9.34
N ILE A 30 -11.29 -1.46 8.72
CA ILE A 30 -12.28 -2.51 8.43
C ILE A 30 -12.50 -3.38 9.66
N ILE A 31 -11.46 -3.61 10.46
CA ILE A 31 -11.51 -4.41 11.69
C ILE A 31 -12.17 -3.61 12.81
N ASN A 32 -11.70 -2.38 13.03
CA ASN A 32 -12.27 -1.44 13.98
C ASN A 32 -12.28 -0.04 13.38
N PRO A 33 -13.44 0.45 12.90
CA PRO A 33 -13.54 1.72 12.19
C PRO A 33 -13.01 2.93 12.95
N ARG A 34 -13.14 2.97 14.28
CA ARG A 34 -12.66 4.10 15.08
C ARG A 34 -11.14 4.09 15.21
N ILE A 35 -10.57 2.96 15.57
CA ILE A 35 -9.11 2.81 15.73
C ILE A 35 -8.43 3.08 14.39
N GLY A 36 -8.84 2.43 13.32
CA GLY A 36 -8.24 2.61 12.00
C GLY A 36 -8.37 4.04 11.46
N SER A 37 -9.30 4.86 11.97
CA SER A 37 -9.37 6.27 11.59
C SER A 37 -8.18 7.11 12.08
N PHE A 38 -7.49 6.67 13.13
CA PHE A 38 -6.26 7.32 13.59
C PHE A 38 -5.06 6.95 12.71
N ASP A 39 -5.04 5.74 12.20
CA ASP A 39 -3.93 5.26 11.38
C ASP A 39 -3.76 6.06 10.10
N VAL A 40 -4.85 6.42 9.42
CA VAL A 40 -4.77 7.21 8.19
C VAL A 40 -4.12 8.57 8.43
N LYS A 41 -4.41 9.23 9.54
CA LYS A 41 -3.79 10.51 9.93
C LYS A 41 -2.31 10.33 10.27
N SER A 42 -1.96 9.27 10.99
CA SER A 42 -0.60 8.93 11.34
C SER A 42 0.26 8.66 10.12
N PHE A 43 -0.23 7.87 9.17
CA PHE A 43 0.47 7.61 7.91
C PHE A 43 0.67 8.88 7.07
N LEU A 44 -0.34 9.75 7.01
CA LEU A 44 -0.21 11.05 6.35
C LEU A 44 0.82 11.95 7.04
N THR A 45 0.97 11.83 8.36
CA THR A 45 2.01 12.52 9.14
C THR A 45 3.41 12.06 8.73
N PHE A 46 3.61 10.78 8.42
CA PHE A 46 4.93 10.25 8.04
C PHE A 46 5.46 10.75 6.70
N ILE A 47 4.66 11.39 5.87
CA ILE A 47 5.16 12.01 4.64
C ILE A 47 6.19 13.07 4.99
N GLN A 48 7.42 12.90 4.49
CA GLN A 48 8.51 13.86 4.63
C GLN A 48 8.46 14.90 3.49
N THR A 49 9.07 16.06 3.73
CA THR A 49 9.13 17.12 2.72
C THR A 49 9.96 16.74 1.50
N ASP A 50 10.83 15.74 1.58
CA ASP A 50 11.59 15.19 0.45
C ASP A 50 10.85 14.09 -0.33
N GLY A 51 9.61 13.77 0.05
CA GLY A 51 8.74 12.82 -0.63
C GLY A 51 8.97 11.37 -0.24
N TYR A 52 9.68 11.13 0.85
CA TYR A 52 9.86 9.79 1.42
C TYR A 52 9.06 9.61 2.70
N ASN A 53 8.86 8.36 3.05
CA ASN A 53 8.34 7.96 4.34
C ASN A 53 9.47 7.26 5.11
N PRO A 54 9.46 7.28 6.44
CA PRO A 54 10.40 6.49 7.21
C PRO A 54 10.24 5.00 6.89
N LEU A 55 11.34 4.27 7.03
CA LEU A 55 11.40 2.83 6.81
C LEU A 55 11.64 2.12 8.12
N SER A 56 11.15 0.94 8.21
CA SER A 56 11.57 -0.20 9.01
C SER A 56 10.93 -0.41 10.37
N VAL A 57 10.58 0.57 11.16
CA VAL A 57 9.76 0.36 12.36
C VAL A 57 8.81 1.53 12.48
N GLU A 58 7.57 1.30 12.14
CA GLU A 58 6.49 2.26 12.20
C GLU A 58 5.41 1.68 13.10
N ALA A 59 4.92 2.47 14.02
CA ALA A 59 3.86 2.08 14.92
C ALA A 59 2.95 3.27 15.21
N VAL A 60 1.68 2.97 15.38
CA VAL A 60 0.71 3.89 15.98
C VAL A 60 0.41 3.37 17.37
N VAL A 61 0.70 4.17 18.37
CA VAL A 61 0.48 3.80 19.75
C VAL A 61 -0.49 4.79 20.42
N PHE A 62 -1.24 4.26 21.38
CA PHE A 62 -2.22 4.99 22.16
C PHE A 62 -1.66 5.19 23.55
N LYS A 63 -1.86 6.38 24.11
CA LYS A 63 -1.48 6.69 25.47
C LYS A 63 -2.58 7.46 26.15
N ILE A 64 -2.92 7.09 27.37
CA ILE A 64 -3.83 7.86 28.23
C ILE A 64 -2.95 8.67 29.18
N GLU A 65 -3.02 10.00 29.07
CA GLU A 65 -2.13 10.90 29.82
C GLU A 65 -2.65 11.22 31.22
N ASP A 66 -3.95 11.00 31.48
CA ASP A 66 -4.62 11.33 32.74
C ASP A 66 -4.94 10.08 33.56
N GLU A 67 -4.33 9.94 34.72
CA GLU A 67 -4.55 8.83 35.65
C GLU A 67 -6.04 8.73 36.09
N ALA A 68 -6.75 9.86 36.24
CA ALA A 68 -8.16 9.82 36.52
C ALA A 68 -8.98 9.19 35.38
N GLU A 69 -8.57 9.41 34.15
CA GLU A 69 -9.20 8.81 32.98
C GLU A 69 -8.90 7.30 32.87
N CYS A 70 -7.67 6.86 33.19
CA CYS A 70 -7.36 5.44 33.30
C CYS A 70 -8.28 4.72 34.29
N ASN A 71 -8.41 5.31 35.49
CA ASN A 71 -9.29 4.78 36.55
C ASN A 71 -10.77 4.78 36.14
N ARG A 72 -11.23 5.82 35.45
CA ARG A 72 -12.58 5.90 34.92
C ARG A 72 -12.86 4.80 33.90
N LEU A 73 -11.95 4.63 32.94
CA LEU A 73 -12.07 3.60 31.89
C LEU A 73 -12.05 2.19 32.50
N ALA A 74 -11.16 1.92 33.43
CA ALA A 74 -11.11 0.65 34.13
C ALA A 74 -12.42 0.37 34.90
N ALA A 75 -12.96 1.38 35.57
CA ALA A 75 -14.22 1.24 36.31
C ALA A 75 -15.43 0.98 35.42
N VAL A 76 -15.53 1.66 34.27
CA VAL A 76 -16.59 1.44 33.28
C VAL A 76 -16.47 0.06 32.65
N THR A 77 -15.25 -0.41 32.42
CA THR A 77 -14.97 -1.69 31.73
C THR A 77 -15.19 -2.88 32.65
N VAL A 78 -14.72 -2.84 33.88
CA VAL A 78 -14.73 -3.94 34.84
C VAL A 78 -16.00 -3.91 35.74
N GLY A 79 -16.57 -2.74 35.94
CA GLY A 79 -17.68 -2.51 36.86
C GLY A 79 -17.24 -2.05 38.26
N TYR A 80 -18.19 -1.59 39.05
CA TYR A 80 -17.93 -0.95 40.37
C TYR A 80 -18.03 -1.93 41.54
N ALA A 81 -18.34 -3.19 41.33
CA ALA A 81 -18.48 -4.18 42.39
C ALA A 81 -17.15 -4.40 43.15
N ASP A 82 -17.21 -4.55 44.47
CA ASP A 82 -16.01 -4.73 45.29
C ASP A 82 -15.25 -6.00 44.95
N GLY A 83 -15.93 -7.05 44.51
CA GLY A 83 -15.31 -8.33 44.07
C GLY A 83 -14.37 -8.21 42.86
N HIS A 84 -14.44 -7.12 42.12
CA HIS A 84 -13.61 -6.87 40.93
C HIS A 84 -12.61 -5.71 41.13
N ARG A 85 -12.30 -5.38 42.38
CA ARG A 85 -11.38 -4.28 42.67
C ARG A 85 -9.98 -4.53 42.11
N ALA A 86 -9.45 -5.74 42.26
CA ALA A 86 -8.14 -6.11 41.77
C ALA A 86 -8.06 -6.01 40.22
N ASP A 87 -9.11 -6.43 39.50
CA ASP A 87 -9.17 -6.31 38.05
C ASP A 87 -9.21 -4.85 37.58
N ARG A 88 -9.93 -3.98 38.33
CA ARG A 88 -9.95 -2.54 38.04
C ARG A 88 -8.58 -1.89 38.23
N GLU A 89 -7.90 -2.19 39.33
CA GLU A 89 -6.56 -1.69 39.62
C GLU A 89 -5.58 -2.17 38.54
N ALA A 90 -5.59 -3.45 38.20
CA ALA A 90 -4.72 -4.00 37.16
C ALA A 90 -5.00 -3.39 35.76
N LEU A 91 -6.26 -3.21 35.38
CA LEU A 91 -6.58 -2.56 34.11
C LEU A 91 -6.20 -1.07 34.09
N ALA A 92 -6.39 -0.35 35.20
CA ALA A 92 -5.98 1.04 35.32
C ALA A 92 -4.46 1.19 35.17
N ASP A 93 -3.69 0.30 35.82
CA ASP A 93 -2.23 0.28 35.72
C ASP A 93 -1.78 0.05 34.26
N ILE A 94 -2.37 -0.93 33.55
CA ILE A 94 -2.08 -1.18 32.12
C ILE A 94 -2.37 0.06 31.28
N LEU A 95 -3.52 0.70 31.48
CA LEU A 95 -3.93 1.87 30.71
C LEU A 95 -3.03 3.09 30.94
N CYS A 96 -2.46 3.24 32.15
CA CYS A 96 -1.61 4.35 32.54
C CYS A 96 -0.11 4.12 32.32
N ASP A 97 0.35 2.86 32.31
CA ASP A 97 1.78 2.53 32.37
C ASP A 97 2.56 2.88 31.10
N GLY A 98 1.90 3.22 30.04
CA GLY A 98 2.62 3.68 28.87
C GLY A 98 1.88 3.48 27.55
N PRO A 99 2.54 3.80 26.44
CA PRO A 99 1.91 3.64 25.15
C PRO A 99 1.73 2.16 24.82
N PHE A 100 0.57 1.82 24.29
CA PHE A 100 0.23 0.47 23.84
C PHE A 100 -0.45 0.52 22.46
N ARG A 101 -0.39 -0.59 21.75
CA ARG A 101 -1.21 -0.84 20.56
C ARG A 101 -2.52 -1.53 21.00
N PRO A 102 -3.60 -1.41 20.20
CA PRO A 102 -4.89 -2.03 20.56
C PRO A 102 -4.80 -3.53 20.82
N GLY A 103 -4.10 -4.27 19.96
CA GLY A 103 -3.92 -5.70 20.14
C GLY A 103 -3.07 -6.05 21.37
N GLN A 104 -2.04 -5.27 21.63
CA GLN A 104 -1.21 -5.42 22.82
C GLN A 104 -2.01 -5.20 24.11
N LEU A 105 -2.92 -4.21 24.13
CA LEU A 105 -3.83 -4.02 25.26
C LEU A 105 -4.73 -5.25 25.47
N ALA A 106 -5.27 -5.83 24.37
CA ALA A 106 -6.09 -7.03 24.46
C ALA A 106 -5.30 -8.22 25.01
N GLU A 107 -4.06 -8.42 24.54
CA GLU A 107 -3.15 -9.47 25.01
C GLU A 107 -2.82 -9.32 26.51
N MET A 108 -2.48 -8.13 26.95
CA MET A 108 -2.19 -7.85 28.37
C MET A 108 -3.38 -8.14 29.29
N ILE A 109 -4.60 -7.82 28.84
CA ILE A 109 -5.85 -8.15 29.57
C ILE A 109 -6.02 -9.65 29.69
N GLU A 110 -5.78 -10.40 28.61
CA GLU A 110 -5.90 -11.87 28.58
C GLU A 110 -4.82 -12.53 29.43
N GLU A 111 -3.55 -12.13 29.27
CA GLU A 111 -2.42 -12.67 30.03
C GLU A 111 -2.59 -12.51 31.55
N GLN A 112 -3.14 -11.39 31.99
CA GLN A 112 -3.39 -11.12 33.41
C GLN A 112 -4.76 -11.65 33.89
N ASN A 113 -5.54 -12.31 33.01
CA ASN A 113 -6.89 -12.83 33.31
C ASN A 113 -7.81 -11.77 33.91
N ILE A 114 -7.74 -10.52 33.45
CA ILE A 114 -8.57 -9.42 33.94
C ILE A 114 -10.01 -9.62 33.49
N PHE A 115 -10.92 -9.66 34.44
CA PHE A 115 -12.35 -9.71 34.15
C PHE A 115 -12.82 -8.37 33.55
N ILE A 116 -13.51 -8.41 32.41
CA ILE A 116 -14.18 -7.27 31.82
C ILE A 116 -15.69 -7.55 31.74
N MET A 117 -16.49 -6.63 32.25
CA MET A 117 -17.96 -6.69 32.21
C MET A 117 -18.49 -6.27 30.84
N THR A 118 -17.81 -5.33 30.19
CA THR A 118 -18.07 -4.93 28.80
C THR A 118 -17.43 -5.91 27.82
N ASN A 119 -17.51 -5.63 26.53
CA ASN A 119 -16.76 -6.39 25.53
C ASN A 119 -15.53 -5.62 25.07
N LEU A 120 -14.57 -6.34 24.48
CA LEU A 120 -13.31 -5.75 24.02
C LEU A 120 -13.50 -4.62 22.98
N PRO A 121 -14.41 -4.72 21.97
CA PRO A 121 -14.70 -3.59 21.07
C PRO A 121 -15.18 -2.32 21.77
N GLU A 122 -15.97 -2.44 22.83
CA GLU A 122 -16.44 -1.28 23.61
C GLU A 122 -15.32 -0.65 24.41
N LEU A 123 -14.45 -1.45 25.02
CA LEU A 123 -13.22 -0.95 25.66
C LEU A 123 -12.36 -0.20 24.67
N MET A 124 -12.09 -0.79 23.49
CA MET A 124 -11.27 -0.16 22.45
C MET A 124 -11.88 1.15 21.93
N ASP A 125 -13.21 1.22 21.80
CA ASP A 125 -13.91 2.45 21.41
C ASP A 125 -13.74 3.55 22.49
N ASN A 126 -13.83 3.19 23.77
CA ASN A 126 -13.64 4.11 24.88
C ASN A 126 -12.18 4.57 25.00
N VAL A 127 -11.22 3.66 24.86
CA VAL A 127 -9.79 3.99 24.82
C VAL A 127 -9.47 4.93 23.67
N ALA A 128 -9.93 4.63 22.47
CA ALA A 128 -9.71 5.48 21.30
C ALA A 128 -10.36 6.88 21.43
N ALA A 129 -11.39 7.01 22.25
CA ALA A 129 -12.02 8.31 22.52
C ALA A 129 -11.23 9.19 23.49
N SER A 130 -10.42 8.60 24.36
CA SER A 130 -9.73 9.27 25.47
C SER A 130 -8.22 9.36 25.29
N ALA A 131 -7.63 8.47 24.47
CA ALA A 131 -6.19 8.40 24.30
C ALA A 131 -5.66 9.47 23.35
N THR A 132 -4.42 9.90 23.61
CA THR A 132 -3.59 10.58 22.62
C THR A 132 -2.95 9.53 21.70
N VAL A 133 -2.82 9.87 20.42
CA VAL A 133 -2.28 8.97 19.41
C VAL A 133 -0.88 9.45 19.01
N HIS A 134 0.09 8.56 19.12
CA HIS A 134 1.48 8.86 18.84
C HIS A 134 1.98 7.99 17.68
N PRO A 135 2.20 8.57 16.48
CA PRO A 135 2.89 7.89 15.41
C PRO A 135 4.38 7.80 15.69
N MET A 136 4.95 6.61 15.62
CA MET A 136 6.37 6.35 15.86
C MET A 136 7.01 5.71 14.64
N ALA A 137 8.17 6.19 14.22
CA ALA A 137 8.89 5.63 13.09
C ALA A 137 10.40 5.74 13.25
N VAL A 138 11.12 4.75 12.72
CA VAL A 138 12.58 4.75 12.67
C VAL A 138 13.05 4.45 11.26
N SER A 139 13.75 5.40 10.66
CA SER A 139 14.41 5.21 9.35
C SER A 139 15.82 4.65 9.56
N LYS A 140 16.12 3.45 9.02
CA LYS A 140 17.45 2.81 9.21
C LYS A 140 18.30 2.77 7.94
N GLU A 141 17.77 2.36 6.79
CA GLU A 141 18.59 1.90 5.67
C GLU A 141 18.13 2.41 4.30
N GLY A 142 17.95 3.64 4.04
CA GLY A 142 17.46 4.14 2.76
C GLY A 142 15.93 4.06 2.64
N PHE A 143 15.40 4.21 1.45
CA PHE A 143 13.96 4.34 1.23
C PHE A 143 13.48 3.35 0.17
N TRP A 144 12.44 2.59 0.46
CA TRP A 144 11.73 1.79 -0.54
C TRP A 144 10.89 2.71 -1.44
N ALA A 145 11.02 2.52 -2.73
CA ALA A 145 10.36 3.38 -3.69
C ALA A 145 8.83 3.30 -3.62
N ASP A 146 8.28 2.10 -3.31
CA ASP A 146 6.84 1.85 -3.24
C ASP A 146 6.18 2.19 -1.90
N HIS A 147 6.96 2.51 -0.86
CA HIS A 147 6.44 2.63 0.51
C HIS A 147 5.33 3.70 0.65
N TRP A 148 5.32 4.67 -0.23
CA TRP A 148 4.30 5.72 -0.27
C TRP A 148 2.92 5.25 -0.75
N VAL A 149 2.85 4.13 -1.48
CA VAL A 149 1.57 3.66 -2.07
C VAL A 149 0.58 3.19 -1.01
N TYR A 150 1.07 2.75 0.14
CA TYR A 150 0.23 2.33 1.26
C TYR A 150 -0.64 3.45 1.82
N ILE A 151 -0.22 4.70 1.68
CA ILE A 151 -1.01 5.87 2.06
C ILE A 151 -2.34 5.92 1.30
N MET A 152 -2.32 5.60 -0.01
CA MET A 152 -3.54 5.57 -0.81
C MET A 152 -4.44 4.39 -0.45
N ASP A 153 -3.88 3.25 -0.11
CA ASP A 153 -4.67 2.09 0.34
C ASP A 153 -5.37 2.39 1.68
N LEU A 154 -4.70 3.11 2.58
CA LEU A 154 -5.30 3.59 3.85
C LEU A 154 -6.41 4.61 3.62
N ILE A 155 -6.18 5.61 2.77
CA ILE A 155 -7.21 6.61 2.45
C ILE A 155 -8.43 5.94 1.83
N ARG A 156 -8.26 5.00 0.90
CA ARG A 156 -9.37 4.25 0.30
C ARG A 156 -10.14 3.45 1.35
N SER A 157 -9.42 2.74 2.23
CA SER A 157 -10.06 2.00 3.33
C SER A 157 -10.83 2.93 4.27
N TYR A 158 -10.27 4.09 4.59
CA TYR A 158 -10.94 5.11 5.38
C TYR A 158 -12.22 5.62 4.70
N VAL A 159 -12.15 5.98 3.43
CA VAL A 159 -13.29 6.53 2.67
C VAL A 159 -14.39 5.49 2.45
N HIS A 160 -14.06 4.20 2.36
CA HIS A 160 -15.06 3.13 2.30
C HIS A 160 -15.91 3.01 3.57
N ILE A 161 -15.38 3.48 4.70
CA ILE A 161 -16.08 3.45 5.99
C ILE A 161 -16.60 4.84 6.40
N TYR A 162 -15.85 5.88 6.06
CA TYR A 162 -16.15 7.29 6.39
C TYR A 162 -16.26 8.17 5.14
N PRO A 163 -17.13 7.85 4.16
CA PRO A 163 -17.28 8.68 2.95
C PRO A 163 -17.79 10.09 3.27
N ASP A 164 -18.51 10.24 4.38
CA ASP A 164 -19.01 11.50 4.92
C ASP A 164 -17.94 12.40 5.54
N ARG A 165 -16.71 11.89 5.74
CA ARG A 165 -15.60 12.61 6.37
C ARG A 165 -14.40 12.82 5.46
N GLU A 166 -14.50 12.45 4.19
CA GLU A 166 -13.40 12.57 3.24
C GLU A 166 -12.94 14.03 3.07
N GLU A 167 -13.89 14.97 2.95
CA GLU A 167 -13.55 16.39 2.83
C GLU A 167 -12.83 16.91 4.07
N GLN A 168 -13.36 16.60 5.25
CA GLN A 168 -12.73 16.96 6.52
C GLN A 168 -11.31 16.43 6.63
N LEU A 169 -11.10 15.15 6.31
CA LEU A 169 -9.77 14.54 6.33
C LEU A 169 -8.81 15.26 5.40
N LEU A 170 -9.23 15.55 4.17
CA LEU A 170 -8.34 16.07 3.15
C LEU A 170 -8.00 17.56 3.29
N TYR A 171 -8.93 18.37 3.76
CA TYR A 171 -8.84 19.83 3.68
C TYR A 171 -8.90 20.57 5.01
N ASP A 172 -9.41 19.96 6.09
CA ASP A 172 -9.59 20.65 7.37
C ASP A 172 -8.60 20.22 8.45
N GLU A 173 -8.00 19.02 8.28
CA GLU A 173 -6.94 18.56 9.17
C GLU A 173 -5.62 19.22 8.80
N GLU A 174 -4.83 19.61 9.81
CA GLU A 174 -3.46 20.09 9.64
C GLU A 174 -2.48 19.12 10.31
N LEU A 175 -1.68 18.43 9.51
CA LEU A 175 -0.74 17.43 9.98
C LEU A 175 0.71 17.90 9.77
N PRO A 176 1.63 17.64 10.73
CA PRO A 176 3.04 17.95 10.57
C PRO A 176 3.66 17.06 9.48
N TYR A 177 4.78 17.49 8.93
CA TYR A 177 5.65 16.64 8.13
C TYR A 177 6.63 15.91 9.03
N TYR A 178 6.84 14.61 8.74
CA TYR A 178 7.87 13.85 9.41
C TYR A 178 9.27 14.34 9.00
N PHE A 179 10.25 14.16 9.90
CA PHE A 179 11.63 14.56 9.68
C PHE A 179 12.57 13.42 10.06
N SER A 180 13.52 13.12 9.19
CA SER A 180 14.52 12.09 9.40
C SER A 180 15.90 12.64 9.11
N SER A 181 16.92 12.14 9.81
CA SER A 181 18.32 12.41 9.48
C SER A 181 18.79 11.70 8.21
N ARG A 182 18.06 10.65 7.77
CA ARG A 182 18.38 9.93 6.54
C ARG A 182 17.97 10.74 5.32
N VAL A 183 18.89 10.89 4.36
CA VAL A 183 18.67 11.67 3.13
C VAL A 183 19.22 10.95 1.92
N VAL A 184 18.66 11.26 0.75
CA VAL A 184 19.16 10.79 -0.55
C VAL A 184 20.31 11.69 -1.00
N ARG A 185 21.41 11.09 -1.42
CA ARG A 185 22.55 11.85 -2.01
C ARG A 185 22.15 12.46 -3.34
N PRO A 186 22.72 13.63 -3.71
CA PRO A 186 22.61 14.14 -5.05
C PRO A 186 23.35 13.22 -6.03
N ARG A 187 22.98 13.25 -7.32
CA ARG A 187 23.58 12.40 -8.36
C ARG A 187 25.11 12.57 -8.46
N SER A 188 25.60 13.79 -8.28
CA SER A 188 27.04 14.11 -8.25
C SER A 188 27.83 13.39 -7.14
N GLN A 189 27.16 12.76 -6.18
CA GLN A 189 27.78 12.06 -5.06
C GLN A 189 27.37 10.59 -4.95
N LYS A 190 26.73 10.02 -5.96
CA LYS A 190 26.29 8.62 -5.97
C LYS A 190 26.53 7.87 -7.27
N TYR A 191 26.79 8.58 -8.39
CA TYR A 191 27.16 7.95 -9.64
C TYR A 191 28.68 7.82 -9.70
N VAL A 192 29.16 6.57 -9.71
CA VAL A 192 30.58 6.24 -9.64
C VAL A 192 30.97 5.33 -10.78
N LEU A 193 32.23 5.37 -11.17
CA LEU A 193 32.84 4.43 -12.10
C LEU A 193 33.34 3.21 -11.32
N SER A 194 32.73 2.06 -11.53
CA SER A 194 33.06 0.81 -10.85
C SER A 194 33.25 -0.35 -11.84
N LYS A 195 33.85 -1.45 -11.37
CA LYS A 195 33.91 -2.69 -12.14
C LYS A 195 32.56 -3.43 -12.07
N SER A 196 32.19 -4.09 -13.17
CA SER A 196 31.08 -5.02 -13.15
C SER A 196 31.37 -6.26 -12.30
N TYR A 197 30.32 -7.03 -11.94
CA TYR A 197 30.45 -8.26 -11.14
C TYR A 197 31.45 -9.25 -11.73
N ASP A 198 31.51 -9.38 -13.07
CA ASP A 198 32.48 -10.22 -13.78
C ASP A 198 33.92 -9.67 -13.76
N GLY A 199 34.14 -8.48 -13.21
CA GLY A 199 35.43 -7.83 -13.08
C GLY A 199 36.03 -7.33 -14.40
N ALA A 200 35.32 -7.52 -15.53
CA ALA A 200 35.88 -7.29 -16.87
C ALA A 200 35.78 -5.83 -17.35
N ARG A 201 34.80 -5.06 -16.87
CA ARG A 201 34.51 -3.73 -17.40
C ARG A 201 34.31 -2.67 -16.30
N TYR A 202 34.73 -1.46 -16.59
CA TYR A 202 34.29 -0.29 -15.85
C TYR A 202 32.92 0.14 -16.37
N HIS A 203 32.02 0.48 -15.46
CA HIS A 203 30.71 1.03 -15.80
C HIS A 203 30.23 1.97 -14.68
N VAL A 204 29.31 2.87 -15.03
CA VAL A 204 28.72 3.78 -14.06
C VAL A 204 27.62 3.09 -13.28
N ARG A 205 27.69 3.21 -11.97
CA ARG A 205 26.68 2.67 -11.05
C ARG A 205 26.23 3.71 -10.04
N GLN A 206 25.02 3.54 -9.54
CA GLN A 206 24.51 4.29 -8.41
C GLN A 206 24.85 3.52 -7.12
N LEU A 207 25.93 3.92 -6.45
CA LEU A 207 26.36 3.32 -5.17
C LEU A 207 26.10 4.26 -4.00
N ASN A 208 25.83 3.69 -2.82
CA ASN A 208 25.64 4.43 -1.56
C ASN A 208 24.65 5.63 -1.70
N PRO A 209 23.45 5.42 -2.22
CA PRO A 209 22.54 6.50 -2.61
C PRO A 209 21.97 7.31 -1.44
N THR A 210 22.14 6.84 -0.20
CA THR A 210 21.65 7.51 1.00
C THR A 210 22.74 7.64 2.06
N PHE A 211 22.59 8.62 2.94
CA PHE A 211 23.47 8.78 4.10
C PHE A 211 22.70 9.39 5.26
N ASP A 212 23.26 9.29 6.46
CA ASP A 212 22.72 9.89 7.66
C ASP A 212 23.35 11.27 7.85
N ASP A 213 22.56 12.33 7.59
CA ASP A 213 23.02 13.72 7.62
C ASP A 213 23.30 14.16 9.08
N PRO A 214 24.55 14.49 9.44
CA PRO A 214 24.89 14.87 10.79
C PRO A 214 24.20 16.16 11.25
N VAL A 215 23.93 17.09 10.35
CA VAL A 215 23.25 18.35 10.67
C VAL A 215 21.79 18.10 11.06
N ARG A 216 21.09 17.26 10.27
CA ARG A 216 19.72 16.84 10.58
C ARG A 216 19.66 16.01 11.86
N ARG A 217 20.62 15.14 12.09
CA ARG A 217 20.74 14.35 13.31
C ARG A 217 20.90 15.23 14.54
N ASP A 218 21.76 16.25 14.47
CA ASP A 218 21.95 17.20 15.57
C ASP A 218 20.71 18.07 15.79
N GLN A 219 19.99 18.40 14.73
CA GLN A 219 18.70 19.09 14.82
C GLN A 219 17.67 18.22 15.58
N MET A 220 17.54 16.94 15.22
CA MET A 220 16.66 16.00 15.93
C MET A 220 17.05 15.88 17.41
N ARG A 221 18.35 15.77 17.72
CA ARG A 221 18.84 15.65 19.10
C ARG A 221 18.48 16.86 19.98
N ARG A 222 18.40 18.05 19.40
CA ARG A 222 18.01 19.26 20.16
C ARG A 222 16.60 19.21 20.72
N PHE A 223 15.72 18.47 20.08
CA PHE A 223 14.32 18.27 20.50
C PHE A 223 14.12 16.97 21.27
N MET A 224 15.14 16.12 21.45
CA MET A 224 15.05 14.89 22.23
C MET A 224 15.15 15.21 23.72
N ASN A 225 14.07 15.00 24.46
CA ASN A 225 14.09 15.03 25.93
C ASN A 225 14.70 13.72 26.47
N ASN A 226 15.81 13.81 27.17
CA ASN A 226 16.61 12.68 27.66
C ASN A 226 15.94 11.84 28.76
N SER A 227 14.70 12.08 29.14
CA SER A 227 14.13 11.54 30.40
C SER A 227 13.39 10.21 30.25
N SER A 228 13.00 9.75 29.06
CA SER A 228 12.10 8.60 28.95
C SER A 228 12.59 7.44 28.07
N GLY A 229 13.74 7.56 27.41
CA GLY A 229 14.22 6.52 26.49
C GLY A 229 13.37 6.36 25.22
N TRP A 230 12.27 7.05 25.11
CA TRP A 230 11.40 7.12 23.94
C TRP A 230 11.73 8.38 23.15
N PHE A 231 11.63 8.28 21.83
CA PHE A 231 11.79 9.46 20.97
C PHE A 231 10.72 10.48 21.31
N ASP A 232 11.14 11.69 21.66
CA ASP A 232 10.21 12.80 21.71
C ASP A 232 9.67 13.00 20.28
N ILE A 233 8.36 12.85 20.14
CA ILE A 233 7.69 12.91 18.84
C ILE A 233 7.95 14.23 18.12
N GLU A 234 8.09 15.34 18.86
CA GLU A 234 8.40 16.64 18.28
C GLU A 234 9.79 16.66 17.61
N ALA A 235 10.75 15.85 18.08
CA ALA A 235 12.05 15.69 17.45
C ALA A 235 11.98 15.06 16.04
N CYS A 236 10.92 14.32 15.77
CA CYS A 236 10.67 13.66 14.49
C CYS A 236 9.81 14.52 13.53
N TYR A 237 9.53 15.76 13.86
CA TYR A 237 8.76 16.65 13.00
C TYR A 237 9.61 17.74 12.35
N HIS A 238 9.22 18.12 11.15
CA HIS A 238 9.90 19.17 10.40
C HIS A 238 9.50 20.55 10.91
N HIS A 239 10.51 21.39 11.17
CA HIS A 239 10.33 22.78 11.59
C HIS A 239 10.75 23.74 10.46
N ASP A 240 10.08 24.86 10.35
CA ASP A 240 10.45 25.94 9.44
C ASP A 240 11.72 26.69 9.92
N SER A 241 12.21 27.62 9.13
CA SER A 241 13.39 28.44 9.44
C SER A 241 13.22 29.30 10.71
N HIS A 242 12.02 29.41 11.25
CA HIS A 242 11.68 30.12 12.48
C HIS A 242 11.47 29.18 13.67
N GLY A 243 11.70 27.87 13.52
CA GLY A 243 11.52 26.86 14.54
C GLY A 243 10.06 26.49 14.84
N ARG A 244 9.11 26.83 13.96
CA ARG A 244 7.71 26.46 14.09
C ARG A 244 7.45 25.15 13.34
N LEU A 245 6.56 24.31 13.88
CA LEU A 245 6.15 23.08 13.19
C LEU A 245 5.61 23.38 11.78
N LEU A 246 6.17 22.71 10.79
CA LEU A 246 5.70 22.78 9.42
C LEU A 246 4.51 21.84 9.27
N LYS A 247 3.32 22.40 9.10
CA LYS A 247 2.07 21.66 8.91
C LYS A 247 1.46 21.95 7.56
N SER A 248 0.69 20.99 7.06
CA SER A 248 -0.13 21.15 5.85
C SER A 248 -1.36 20.25 5.94
N THR A 249 -2.34 20.56 5.11
CA THR A 249 -3.49 19.68 4.94
C THR A 249 -3.08 18.37 4.25
N PRO A 250 -3.75 17.23 4.53
CA PRO A 250 -3.50 15.97 3.86
C PRO A 250 -3.47 16.07 2.33
N ILE A 251 -4.39 16.81 1.73
CA ILE A 251 -4.40 16.98 0.27
C ILE A 251 -3.13 17.70 -0.24
N ALA A 252 -2.61 18.68 0.51
CA ALA A 252 -1.37 19.36 0.17
C ALA A 252 -0.16 18.45 0.35
N LYS A 253 -0.14 17.58 1.36
CA LYS A 253 0.90 16.56 1.55
C LYS A 253 0.89 15.52 0.42
N LEU A 254 -0.30 15.08 -0.02
CA LEU A 254 -0.45 14.20 -1.18
C LEU A 254 0.03 14.87 -2.48
N PHE A 255 -0.26 16.15 -2.66
CA PHE A 255 0.23 16.90 -3.81
C PHE A 255 1.75 17.10 -3.78
N LEU A 256 2.36 17.34 -2.61
CA LEU A 256 3.81 17.34 -2.42
C LEU A 256 4.40 15.98 -2.81
N LEU A 257 3.85 14.89 -2.29
CA LEU A 257 4.29 13.53 -2.57
C LEU A 257 4.23 13.23 -4.07
N SER A 258 3.09 13.54 -4.72
CA SER A 258 2.94 13.34 -6.17
C SER A 258 3.92 14.19 -6.99
N THR A 259 4.20 15.43 -6.59
CA THR A 259 5.17 16.30 -7.24
C THR A 259 6.56 15.69 -7.22
N LEU A 260 6.99 15.19 -6.07
CA LEU A 260 8.32 14.60 -5.93
C LEU A 260 8.44 13.28 -6.68
N LYS A 261 7.39 12.43 -6.63
CA LYS A 261 7.38 11.19 -7.42
C LYS A 261 7.35 11.47 -8.92
N PHE A 262 6.61 12.46 -9.37
CA PHE A 262 6.61 12.90 -10.76
C PHE A 262 8.02 13.41 -11.20
N ALA A 263 8.71 14.13 -10.32
CA ALA A 263 10.08 14.61 -10.55
C ALA A 263 11.13 13.49 -10.43
N THR A 264 10.77 12.29 -10.03
CA THR A 264 11.68 11.13 -9.87
C THR A 264 11.50 10.11 -11.00
N ARG A 265 10.76 10.44 -12.05
CA ARG A 265 10.66 9.57 -13.23
C ARG A 265 12.03 9.40 -13.88
N ASP A 266 12.24 8.23 -14.47
CA ASP A 266 13.47 7.86 -15.16
C ASP A 266 13.75 8.70 -16.43
N ALA A 267 14.92 8.52 -17.02
CA ALA A 267 15.38 9.31 -18.14
C ALA A 267 14.51 9.15 -19.42
N TYR A 268 13.78 8.05 -19.55
CA TYR A 268 12.84 7.85 -20.65
C TYR A 268 11.42 8.31 -20.30
N GLY A 269 11.19 8.72 -19.03
CA GLY A 269 9.90 9.15 -18.50
C GLY A 269 8.90 8.02 -18.31
N MET A 270 9.35 6.78 -18.11
CA MET A 270 8.55 5.57 -17.94
C MET A 270 8.33 5.24 -16.45
N GLY A 271 9.34 4.64 -15.82
CA GLY A 271 9.31 4.20 -14.43
C GLY A 271 9.71 5.27 -13.43
N ILE A 272 9.52 4.99 -12.14
CA ILE A 272 10.07 5.80 -11.04
C ILE A 272 11.46 5.24 -10.69
N GLU A 273 12.48 6.11 -10.62
CA GLU A 273 13.84 5.74 -10.26
C GLU A 273 13.96 5.23 -8.82
N TYR A 274 14.83 4.25 -8.62
CA TYR A 274 15.19 3.73 -7.29
C TYR A 274 16.36 4.51 -6.68
N GLU A 275 16.25 5.81 -6.62
CA GLU A 275 17.30 6.72 -6.17
C GLU A 275 17.59 6.66 -4.67
N GLY A 276 16.69 6.09 -3.87
CA GLY A 276 16.74 6.11 -2.40
C GLY A 276 17.33 4.88 -1.74
N GLY A 277 17.90 3.94 -2.48
CA GLY A 277 18.65 2.80 -1.93
C GLY A 277 17.96 1.46 -1.95
N LYS A 278 16.62 1.40 -2.04
CA LYS A 278 15.88 0.13 -2.16
C LYS A 278 14.84 0.21 -3.28
N PRO A 279 14.69 -0.86 -4.09
CA PRO A 279 13.77 -0.85 -5.23
C PRO A 279 12.31 -0.77 -4.78
N GLY A 280 11.85 -1.62 -3.94
CA GLY A 280 10.51 -1.74 -3.45
C GLY A 280 10.45 -2.90 -2.48
N TRP A 281 9.31 -3.56 -2.37
CA TRP A 281 9.13 -4.73 -1.49
C TRP A 281 10.07 -5.90 -1.85
N ASN A 282 10.47 -6.03 -3.13
CA ASN A 282 11.36 -7.10 -3.59
C ASN A 282 12.83 -6.78 -3.31
N GLU A 283 13.23 -6.93 -2.07
CA GLU A 283 14.60 -6.69 -1.62
C GLU A 283 15.66 -7.56 -2.31
N ALA A 284 15.26 -8.66 -2.93
CA ALA A 284 16.19 -9.53 -3.65
C ALA A 284 16.68 -8.91 -4.98
N MET A 285 15.99 -7.87 -5.46
CA MET A 285 16.44 -7.02 -6.57
C MET A 285 17.34 -5.86 -6.10
N ASN A 286 18.05 -6.02 -5.01
CA ASN A 286 18.83 -4.95 -4.39
C ASN A 286 19.96 -4.38 -5.25
N GLY A 287 20.35 -5.04 -6.31
CA GLY A 287 21.32 -4.55 -7.28
C GLY A 287 20.77 -3.58 -8.33
N ILE A 288 19.44 -3.60 -8.57
CA ILE A 288 18.80 -2.76 -9.59
C ILE A 288 19.01 -1.25 -9.33
N VAL A 289 19.14 -0.85 -8.06
CA VAL A 289 19.48 0.52 -7.67
C VAL A 289 20.82 0.92 -8.27
N GLY A 290 21.82 0.02 -8.20
CA GLY A 290 23.14 0.22 -8.80
C GLY A 290 23.12 0.34 -10.33
N MET A 291 22.13 -0.25 -10.97
CA MET A 291 21.92 -0.22 -12.43
C MET A 291 21.11 1.01 -12.89
N ILE A 292 20.97 2.03 -12.05
CA ILE A 292 20.12 3.20 -12.32
C ILE A 292 18.71 2.75 -12.73
N GLY A 293 18.19 1.76 -11.98
CA GLY A 293 16.94 1.11 -12.30
C GLY A 293 15.70 1.90 -11.92
N SER A 294 14.60 1.56 -12.58
CA SER A 294 13.27 2.14 -12.34
C SER A 294 12.17 1.09 -12.41
N GLY A 295 11.01 1.41 -11.84
CA GLY A 295 9.84 0.54 -11.80
C GLY A 295 8.56 1.17 -12.28
N MET A 296 7.77 0.40 -13.02
CA MET A 296 6.43 0.76 -13.46
C MET A 296 5.36 0.68 -12.35
N PRO A 297 5.49 -0.18 -11.31
CA PRO A 297 4.52 -0.24 -10.22
C PRO A 297 4.22 1.12 -9.62
N GLU A 298 5.25 1.88 -9.33
CA GLU A 298 5.13 3.21 -8.73
C GLU A 298 4.57 4.24 -9.72
N THR A 299 4.81 4.07 -11.01
CA THR A 299 4.21 4.91 -12.07
C THR A 299 2.71 4.73 -12.15
N TYR A 300 2.21 3.49 -12.07
CA TYR A 300 0.77 3.22 -12.03
C TYR A 300 0.13 3.80 -10.77
N GLU A 301 0.76 3.65 -9.63
CA GLU A 301 0.25 4.24 -8.38
C GLU A 301 0.29 5.77 -8.40
N LEU A 302 1.31 6.38 -9.02
CA LEU A 302 1.37 7.84 -9.22
C LEU A 302 0.21 8.33 -10.10
N LYS A 303 -0.13 7.59 -11.17
CA LYS A 303 -1.32 7.88 -11.98
C LYS A 303 -2.59 7.92 -11.11
N LEU A 304 -2.78 6.91 -10.28
CA LEU A 304 -3.93 6.83 -9.37
C LEU A 304 -3.96 7.96 -8.34
N LEU A 305 -2.80 8.34 -7.81
CA LEU A 305 -2.68 9.45 -6.86
C LEU A 305 -3.04 10.79 -7.52
N LEU A 306 -2.52 11.07 -8.72
CA LEU A 306 -2.85 12.28 -9.48
C LEU A 306 -4.36 12.35 -9.80
N GLN A 307 -4.94 11.23 -10.21
CA GLN A 307 -6.38 11.12 -10.48
C GLN A 307 -7.21 11.35 -9.21
N TYR A 308 -6.79 10.81 -8.07
CA TYR A 308 -7.47 11.01 -6.79
C TYR A 308 -7.46 12.47 -6.37
N ILE A 309 -6.30 13.14 -6.41
CA ILE A 309 -6.19 14.58 -6.10
C ILE A 309 -7.08 15.39 -7.05
N ARG A 310 -7.07 15.04 -8.34
CA ARG A 310 -7.91 15.71 -9.35
C ARG A 310 -9.40 15.55 -9.06
N GLN A 311 -9.84 14.35 -8.73
CA GLN A 311 -11.22 14.05 -8.37
C GLN A 311 -11.65 14.78 -7.09
N ALA A 312 -10.83 14.76 -6.03
CA ALA A 312 -11.09 15.48 -4.80
C ALA A 312 -11.22 17.00 -5.04
N THR A 313 -10.33 17.57 -5.86
CA THR A 313 -10.36 18.98 -6.22
C THR A 313 -11.64 19.37 -6.97
N LEU A 314 -12.12 18.51 -7.88
CA LEU A 314 -13.38 18.74 -8.61
C LEU A 314 -14.60 18.58 -7.71
N LYS A 315 -14.59 17.57 -6.84
CA LYS A 315 -15.70 17.23 -5.93
C LYS A 315 -15.92 18.34 -4.90
N TYR A 316 -14.85 18.77 -4.25
CA TYR A 316 -14.94 19.72 -3.12
C TYR A 316 -14.76 21.18 -3.54
N LYS A 317 -14.23 21.45 -4.73
CA LYS A 317 -14.00 22.79 -5.29
C LYS A 317 -13.18 23.71 -4.37
N ARG A 318 -12.22 23.12 -3.64
CA ARG A 318 -11.35 23.82 -2.70
C ARG A 318 -9.94 23.96 -3.25
N PRO A 319 -9.25 25.09 -3.02
CA PRO A 319 -7.86 25.29 -3.41
C PRO A 319 -6.92 24.42 -2.56
N ILE A 320 -5.68 24.25 -3.04
CA ILE A 320 -4.61 23.60 -2.28
C ILE A 320 -3.53 24.62 -1.96
N VAL A 321 -3.15 24.67 -0.70
CA VAL A 321 -2.09 25.56 -0.18
C VAL A 321 -0.83 24.76 0.08
N VAL A 322 0.29 25.14 -0.53
CA VAL A 322 1.58 24.44 -0.40
C VAL A 322 2.71 25.39 0.00
N PRO A 323 3.81 24.87 0.56
CA PRO A 323 5.01 25.68 0.79
C PRO A 323 5.54 26.34 -0.50
N VAL A 324 6.02 27.56 -0.44
CA VAL A 324 6.56 28.29 -1.62
C VAL A 324 7.77 27.57 -2.23
N GLU A 325 8.49 26.79 -1.45
CA GLU A 325 9.62 25.98 -1.91
C GLU A 325 9.12 24.89 -2.87
N LEU A 326 8.00 24.22 -2.54
CA LEU A 326 7.35 23.25 -3.42
C LEU A 326 6.78 23.92 -4.67
N ALA A 327 6.15 25.07 -4.52
CA ALA A 327 5.64 25.84 -5.65
C ALA A 327 6.76 26.20 -6.64
N THR A 328 7.95 26.55 -6.15
CA THR A 328 9.13 26.80 -6.99
C THR A 328 9.56 25.56 -7.78
N LEU A 329 9.50 24.37 -7.16
CA LEU A 329 9.78 23.11 -7.88
C LEU A 329 8.72 22.84 -8.96
N ILE A 330 7.45 23.05 -8.66
CA ILE A 330 6.33 22.87 -9.62
C ILE A 330 6.52 23.82 -10.83
N ASP A 331 6.88 25.09 -10.58
CA ASP A 331 7.14 26.06 -11.63
C ASP A 331 8.32 25.62 -12.52
N LYS A 332 9.42 25.09 -11.95
CA LYS A 332 10.56 24.55 -12.70
C LYS A 332 10.19 23.32 -13.53
N ILE A 333 9.40 22.38 -12.98
CA ILE A 333 8.90 21.23 -13.73
C ILE A 333 8.03 21.70 -14.91
N SER A 334 7.18 22.68 -14.69
CA SER A 334 6.31 23.23 -15.74
C SER A 334 7.13 23.86 -16.87
N THR A 335 8.16 24.66 -16.53
CA THR A 335 9.07 25.25 -17.52
C THR A 335 9.83 24.18 -18.30
N ALA A 336 10.37 23.15 -17.62
CA ALA A 336 11.05 22.04 -18.29
C ALA A 336 10.14 21.26 -19.25
N LEU A 337 8.85 21.12 -18.90
CA LEU A 337 7.87 20.54 -19.80
C LEU A 337 7.52 21.44 -20.98
N ASP A 338 7.53 22.77 -20.80
CA ASP A 338 7.32 23.74 -21.90
C ASP A 338 8.51 23.69 -22.89
N ASP A 339 9.73 23.56 -22.36
CA ASP A 339 10.95 23.45 -23.18
C ASP A 339 11.00 22.12 -23.94
N LEU A 340 10.52 21.02 -23.34
CA LEU A 340 10.38 19.71 -24.00
C LEU A 340 9.37 19.74 -25.17
N GLY A 341 8.39 20.63 -25.10
CA GLY A 341 7.36 20.82 -26.12
C GLY A 341 6.27 19.74 -26.10
N HIS A 342 5.56 19.62 -27.22
CA HIS A 342 4.52 18.59 -27.37
C HIS A 342 5.18 17.24 -27.63
N ASP A 343 5.15 16.41 -26.62
CA ASP A 343 5.86 15.14 -26.53
C ASP A 343 5.36 14.10 -27.56
N LYS A 344 6.25 13.72 -28.47
CA LYS A 344 6.04 12.67 -29.47
C LYS A 344 7.17 11.64 -29.46
N TYR A 345 8.05 11.67 -28.44
CA TYR A 345 9.21 10.79 -28.38
C TYR A 345 8.78 9.34 -28.04
N MET A 346 8.32 8.63 -29.06
CA MET A 346 8.08 7.17 -28.95
C MET A 346 9.33 6.42 -29.44
N PRO A 347 9.71 5.30 -28.76
CA PRO A 347 10.85 4.51 -29.20
C PRO A 347 10.64 4.00 -30.63
N GLN A 348 11.71 4.03 -31.41
CA GLN A 348 11.68 3.41 -32.74
C GLN A 348 11.95 1.91 -32.61
N THR A 349 11.02 1.09 -33.10
CA THR A 349 11.06 -0.38 -33.00
C THR A 349 12.00 -1.07 -33.99
N SER A 350 12.75 -0.31 -34.80
CA SER A 350 13.46 -0.82 -35.98
C SER A 350 14.95 -1.11 -35.79
N THR A 351 15.51 -1.00 -34.59
CA THR A 351 16.94 -1.27 -34.37
C THR A 351 17.16 -2.70 -33.91
N SER A 352 18.17 -3.35 -34.46
CA SER A 352 18.58 -4.73 -34.15
C SER A 352 19.36 -4.87 -32.82
N SER A 353 19.52 -3.78 -32.06
CA SER A 353 20.21 -3.78 -30.75
C SER A 353 19.19 -3.88 -29.62
N ASP A 354 19.52 -4.67 -28.60
CA ASP A 354 18.68 -4.82 -27.40
C ASP A 354 18.61 -3.52 -26.55
N ASP A 355 19.55 -2.59 -26.77
CA ASP A 355 19.65 -1.32 -26.07
C ASP A 355 19.05 -0.18 -26.90
N ILE A 356 18.07 0.52 -26.35
CA ILE A 356 17.40 1.67 -26.94
C ILE A 356 18.03 2.96 -26.40
N GLU A 357 18.53 3.83 -27.28
CA GLU A 357 19.09 5.11 -26.91
C GLU A 357 18.01 6.04 -26.34
N VAL A 358 18.34 6.72 -25.23
CA VAL A 358 17.49 7.77 -24.67
C VAL A 358 17.66 9.03 -25.52
N PRO A 359 16.57 9.59 -26.12
CA PRO A 359 16.64 10.82 -26.88
C PRO A 359 17.23 11.97 -26.07
N SER A 360 18.06 12.81 -26.69
CA SER A 360 18.75 13.91 -26.05
C SER A 360 17.80 14.88 -25.33
N GLU A 361 16.63 15.12 -25.89
CA GLU A 361 15.62 16.03 -25.32
C GLU A 361 14.98 15.44 -24.06
N LEU A 362 14.72 14.13 -24.04
CA LEU A 362 14.22 13.45 -22.84
C LEU A 362 15.30 13.41 -21.75
N PHE A 363 16.53 13.14 -22.13
CA PHE A 363 17.68 13.19 -21.21
C PHE A 363 17.82 14.60 -20.59
N GLN A 364 17.76 15.65 -21.41
CA GLN A 364 17.86 17.05 -20.94
C GLN A 364 16.70 17.41 -20.00
N TYR A 365 15.48 17.01 -20.34
CA TYR A 365 14.32 17.16 -19.45
C TYR A 365 14.56 16.47 -18.11
N TRP A 366 14.92 15.19 -18.12
CA TRP A 366 15.22 14.42 -16.92
C TRP A 366 16.31 15.06 -16.07
N ASP A 367 17.41 15.47 -16.68
CA ASP A 367 18.53 16.12 -15.99
C ASP A 367 18.09 17.44 -15.33
N THR A 368 17.34 18.26 -16.06
CA THR A 368 16.82 19.55 -15.56
C THR A 368 15.89 19.35 -14.36
N VAL A 369 14.95 18.41 -14.46
CA VAL A 369 13.97 18.13 -13.39
C VAL A 369 14.65 17.50 -12.17
N ALA A 370 15.60 16.57 -12.38
CA ALA A 370 16.35 15.97 -11.29
C ALA A 370 17.20 17.00 -10.53
N ASN A 371 17.86 17.92 -11.23
CA ASN A 371 18.60 19.03 -10.62
C ASN A 371 17.68 19.96 -9.83
N ALA A 372 16.49 20.26 -10.35
CA ALA A 372 15.48 21.07 -9.64
C ALA A 372 14.98 20.38 -8.36
N ARG A 373 14.79 19.06 -8.40
CA ARG A 373 14.40 18.22 -7.23
C ARG A 373 15.51 18.23 -6.17
N GLU A 374 16.78 18.07 -6.56
CA GLU A 374 17.92 18.11 -5.65
C GLU A 374 18.11 19.49 -5.01
N GLU A 375 17.89 20.55 -5.76
CA GLU A 375 17.90 21.92 -5.24
C GLU A 375 16.76 22.15 -4.24
N TYR A 376 15.57 21.66 -4.52
CA TYR A 376 14.42 21.68 -3.59
C TYR A 376 14.76 21.00 -2.26
N ARG A 377 15.34 19.80 -2.30
CA ARG A 377 15.69 19.02 -1.10
C ARG A 377 16.71 19.68 -0.18
N LYS A 378 17.52 20.60 -0.72
CA LYS A 378 18.52 21.38 0.04
C LYS A 378 17.93 22.59 0.74
N LYS A 379 16.69 22.99 0.40
CA LYS A 379 16.10 24.23 0.93
C LYS A 379 15.58 24.07 2.34
N SER A 380 15.80 25.07 3.17
CA SER A 380 15.07 25.28 4.41
C SER A 380 13.70 25.89 4.09
N PHE A 381 12.66 25.38 4.70
CA PHE A 381 11.30 25.89 4.51
C PHE A 381 11.12 27.20 5.25
N SER A 382 10.63 28.21 4.55
CA SER A 382 10.44 29.57 5.09
C SER A 382 9.14 29.71 5.90
N GLY A 383 8.25 28.73 5.86
CA GLY A 383 6.88 28.80 6.40
C GLY A 383 5.92 29.67 5.56
N LYS A 384 6.38 30.21 4.42
CA LYS A 384 5.51 30.89 3.45
C LYS A 384 4.80 29.90 2.56
N THR A 385 3.61 30.27 2.12
CA THR A 385 2.74 29.39 1.31
C THR A 385 2.30 30.05 0.01
N LYS A 386 1.96 29.23 -0.99
CA LYS A 386 1.30 29.60 -2.25
C LYS A 386 0.02 28.78 -2.39
N GLU A 387 -1.06 29.47 -2.74
CA GLU A 387 -2.33 28.82 -3.03
C GLU A 387 -2.44 28.52 -4.52
N TYR A 388 -2.93 27.32 -4.84
CA TYR A 388 -3.32 26.93 -6.19
C TYR A 388 -4.83 26.86 -6.29
N ALA A 389 -5.40 27.72 -7.15
CA ALA A 389 -6.82 27.66 -7.47
C ALA A 389 -7.16 26.34 -8.18
N VAL A 390 -8.41 25.90 -8.04
CA VAL A 390 -8.92 24.63 -8.63
C VAL A 390 -8.62 24.52 -10.13
N SER A 391 -8.76 25.62 -10.88
CA SER A 391 -8.49 25.65 -12.32
C SER A 391 -7.02 25.44 -12.68
N ASP A 392 -6.10 26.03 -11.92
CA ASP A 392 -4.68 25.96 -12.22
C ASP A 392 -4.08 24.65 -11.77
N LEU A 393 -4.51 24.18 -10.60
CA LEU A 393 -4.18 22.84 -10.13
C LEU A 393 -4.66 21.78 -11.13
N GLY A 394 -5.90 21.93 -11.66
CA GLY A 394 -6.44 21.04 -12.67
C GLY A 394 -5.55 20.92 -13.90
N LYS A 395 -5.06 22.05 -14.43
CA LYS A 395 -4.16 22.07 -15.61
C LYS A 395 -2.85 21.31 -15.31
N ILE A 396 -2.29 21.51 -14.12
CA ILE A 396 -1.04 20.84 -13.70
C ILE A 396 -1.27 19.33 -13.64
N LEU A 397 -2.31 18.89 -12.94
CA LEU A 397 -2.61 17.47 -12.74
C LEU A 397 -2.95 16.77 -14.05
N ASP A 398 -3.74 17.40 -14.92
CA ASP A 398 -4.11 16.86 -16.23
C ASP A 398 -2.85 16.71 -17.12
N ARG A 399 -1.96 17.71 -17.11
CA ARG A 399 -0.69 17.67 -17.85
C ARG A 399 0.23 16.56 -17.34
N TRP A 400 0.37 16.41 -16.03
CA TRP A 400 1.20 15.36 -15.44
C TRP A 400 0.63 13.96 -15.70
N THR A 401 -0.70 13.82 -15.62
CA THR A 401 -1.37 12.55 -15.96
C THR A 401 -1.10 12.18 -17.42
N ASN A 402 -1.17 13.12 -18.36
CA ASN A 402 -0.84 12.89 -19.76
C ASN A 402 0.62 12.45 -19.94
N GLN A 403 1.56 13.04 -19.20
CA GLN A 403 2.97 12.64 -19.23
C GLN A 403 3.20 11.23 -18.67
N ILE A 404 2.43 10.81 -17.66
CA ILE A 404 2.45 9.44 -17.14
C ILE A 404 1.90 8.47 -18.18
N GLU A 405 0.80 8.80 -18.86
CA GLU A 405 0.23 7.96 -19.94
C GLU A 405 1.22 7.75 -21.10
N LEU A 406 1.91 8.81 -21.51
CA LEU A 406 2.98 8.72 -22.49
C LEU A 406 4.13 7.83 -22.02
N GLY A 407 4.51 7.92 -20.75
CA GLY A 407 5.51 7.04 -20.14
C GLY A 407 5.10 5.58 -20.13
N ILE A 408 3.84 5.29 -19.82
CA ILE A 408 3.27 3.92 -19.88
C ILE A 408 3.28 3.40 -21.34
N ALA A 409 2.93 4.24 -22.30
CA ALA A 409 2.97 3.87 -23.72
C ALA A 409 4.41 3.57 -24.18
N ARG A 410 5.39 4.38 -23.78
CA ARG A 410 6.83 4.12 -24.04
C ARG A 410 7.29 2.81 -23.43
N ALA A 411 6.96 2.56 -22.17
CA ALA A 411 7.30 1.33 -21.47
C ALA A 411 6.74 0.09 -22.20
N HIS A 412 5.54 0.18 -22.76
CA HIS A 412 4.95 -0.87 -23.57
C HIS A 412 5.75 -1.12 -24.86
N VAL A 413 6.13 -0.05 -25.58
CA VAL A 413 6.92 -0.17 -26.82
C VAL A 413 8.33 -0.70 -26.53
N VAL A 414 9.03 -0.19 -25.49
CA VAL A 414 10.32 -0.74 -25.05
C VAL A 414 10.18 -2.22 -24.67
N GLY A 415 9.07 -2.57 -24.02
CA GLY A 415 8.77 -3.94 -23.63
C GLY A 415 8.62 -4.90 -24.82
N SER A 416 8.01 -4.44 -25.90
CA SER A 416 7.80 -5.24 -27.13
C SER A 416 9.00 -5.25 -28.07
N HIS A 417 10.05 -4.45 -27.79
CA HIS A 417 11.25 -4.40 -28.63
C HIS A 417 11.98 -5.76 -28.64
N GLY A 418 12.36 -6.24 -29.81
CA GLY A 418 13.04 -7.53 -29.98
C GLY A 418 12.14 -8.76 -29.83
N GLN A 419 10.82 -8.60 -29.64
CA GLN A 419 9.85 -9.71 -29.61
C GLN A 419 9.31 -10.00 -31.03
N GLU A 420 9.15 -11.28 -31.36
CA GLU A 420 8.47 -11.65 -32.60
C GLU A 420 6.99 -11.26 -32.55
N SER A 421 6.41 -10.88 -33.68
CA SER A 421 5.01 -10.40 -33.78
C SER A 421 3.94 -11.44 -33.36
N GLN A 422 4.34 -12.69 -33.13
CA GLN A 422 3.48 -13.78 -32.63
C GLN A 422 3.67 -14.10 -31.16
N ASP A 423 4.49 -13.33 -30.41
CA ASP A 423 4.68 -13.56 -29.00
C ASP A 423 3.37 -13.22 -28.25
N GLU A 424 2.79 -14.22 -27.60
CA GLU A 424 1.54 -14.09 -26.82
C GLU A 424 1.70 -13.18 -25.58
N THR A 425 2.93 -12.80 -25.23
CA THR A 425 3.22 -11.80 -24.18
C THR A 425 3.05 -10.37 -24.67
N LEU A 426 2.81 -10.14 -25.96
CA LEU A 426 2.47 -8.84 -26.54
C LEU A 426 1.24 -8.25 -25.84
N GLY A 427 1.45 -7.29 -24.96
CA GLY A 427 0.41 -6.65 -24.13
C GLY A 427 0.77 -6.58 -22.66
N ILE A 428 1.82 -7.28 -22.22
CA ILE A 428 2.36 -7.16 -20.85
C ILE A 428 3.56 -6.22 -20.87
N THR A 429 3.45 -5.11 -20.16
CA THR A 429 4.55 -4.16 -19.98
C THR A 429 5.55 -4.71 -18.97
N PRO A 430 6.89 -4.68 -19.24
CA PRO A 430 7.89 -5.03 -18.24
C PRO A 430 7.70 -4.24 -16.97
N THR A 431 8.00 -4.87 -15.83
CA THR A 431 7.86 -4.23 -14.52
C THR A 431 9.03 -3.28 -14.25
N TYR A 432 10.24 -3.68 -14.64
CA TYR A 432 11.47 -2.98 -14.29
C TYR A 432 12.33 -2.71 -15.52
N PHE A 433 13.01 -1.56 -15.48
CA PHE A 433 13.97 -1.10 -16.47
C PHE A 433 15.30 -0.77 -15.81
N TYR A 434 16.38 -0.78 -16.57
CA TYR A 434 17.69 -0.32 -16.16
C TYR A 434 18.28 0.61 -17.20
N TYR A 435 19.24 1.42 -16.79
CA TYR A 435 19.91 2.36 -17.68
C TYR A 435 21.42 2.12 -17.67
N THR A 436 21.99 2.07 -18.88
CA THR A 436 23.44 2.01 -19.08
C THR A 436 23.95 3.38 -19.50
N VAL A 437 24.89 3.91 -18.75
CA VAL A 437 25.54 5.16 -19.12
C VAL A 437 26.56 4.86 -20.23
N THR A 438 26.32 5.42 -21.42
CA THR A 438 27.19 5.22 -22.59
C THR A 438 28.25 6.29 -22.71
N LYS A 439 28.00 7.53 -22.19
CA LYS A 439 28.98 8.59 -22.08
C LYS A 439 28.88 9.30 -20.75
N TRP A 440 30.02 9.68 -20.21
CA TRP A 440 30.13 10.38 -18.92
C TRP A 440 31.34 11.31 -18.88
N ILE A 441 31.33 12.19 -17.89
CA ILE A 441 32.47 13.07 -17.53
C ILE A 441 32.89 12.70 -16.11
N GLU A 442 34.15 12.28 -15.94
CA GLU A 442 34.74 12.04 -14.61
C GLU A 442 34.96 13.34 -13.86
N THR A 443 34.69 13.33 -12.56
CA THR A 443 35.04 14.43 -11.67
C THR A 443 36.37 14.16 -10.99
N SER A 444 36.93 15.15 -10.32
CA SER A 444 38.17 14.99 -9.53
C SER A 444 37.94 14.38 -8.14
N GLU A 445 36.67 14.17 -7.76
CA GLU A 445 36.28 13.63 -6.45
C GLU A 445 36.05 12.11 -6.53
N VAL A 446 36.32 11.44 -5.42
CA VAL A 446 36.12 9.99 -5.27
C VAL A 446 35.21 9.69 -4.05
N ASP A 447 34.60 8.54 -4.06
CA ASP A 447 33.87 8.04 -2.89
C ASP A 447 34.84 7.49 -1.83
N ASP A 448 34.27 7.00 -0.69
CA ASP A 448 35.07 6.45 0.43
C ASP A 448 35.84 5.16 0.06
N GLU A 449 35.47 4.51 -1.06
CA GLU A 449 36.12 3.30 -1.60
C GLU A 449 37.13 3.62 -2.72
N GLY A 450 37.24 4.90 -3.07
CA GLY A 450 38.18 5.39 -4.12
C GLY A 450 37.64 5.34 -5.54
N HIS A 451 36.32 5.15 -5.73
CA HIS A 451 35.70 5.18 -7.04
C HIS A 451 35.50 6.63 -7.50
N PRO A 452 35.88 7.01 -8.74
CA PRO A 452 35.62 8.35 -9.27
C PRO A 452 34.12 8.62 -9.40
N PHE A 453 33.67 9.80 -8.96
CA PHE A 453 32.33 10.26 -9.28
C PHE A 453 32.25 10.69 -10.74
N VAL A 454 31.08 10.48 -11.34
CA VAL A 454 30.86 10.81 -12.76
C VAL A 454 29.55 11.53 -12.97
N ASN A 455 29.51 12.37 -14.02
CA ASN A 455 28.28 12.94 -14.55
C ASN A 455 27.91 12.21 -15.84
N ALA A 456 26.80 11.52 -15.85
CA ALA A 456 26.27 10.86 -17.04
C ALA A 456 25.85 11.92 -18.08
N THR A 457 26.11 11.66 -19.35
CA THR A 457 25.75 12.55 -20.47
C THR A 457 24.91 11.87 -21.54
N GLU A 458 25.00 10.55 -21.68
CA GLU A 458 24.15 9.76 -22.57
C GLU A 458 23.81 8.42 -21.92
N LEU A 459 22.58 7.93 -22.20
CA LEU A 459 22.04 6.71 -21.64
C LEU A 459 21.39 5.84 -22.72
N THR A 460 21.45 4.52 -22.52
CA THR A 460 20.55 3.56 -23.17
C THR A 460 19.64 2.94 -22.10
N VAL A 461 18.46 2.47 -22.52
CA VAL A 461 17.52 1.74 -21.66
C VAL A 461 17.42 0.29 -22.05
N GLY A 462 17.49 -0.59 -21.05
CA GLY A 462 17.20 -2.00 -21.16
C GLY A 462 16.04 -2.40 -20.25
N LYS A 463 15.49 -3.59 -20.49
CA LYS A 463 14.36 -4.16 -19.72
C LYS A 463 14.75 -5.44 -19.02
N PHE A 464 14.12 -5.71 -17.89
CA PHE A 464 14.18 -7.02 -17.24
C PHE A 464 13.07 -7.96 -17.74
N PRO A 465 13.20 -9.27 -17.50
CA PRO A 465 12.11 -10.23 -17.73
C PRO A 465 10.82 -9.81 -17.02
N LEU A 466 9.69 -10.45 -17.35
CA LEU A 466 8.40 -10.12 -16.77
C LEU A 466 8.36 -10.45 -15.28
N PHE A 467 7.77 -9.55 -14.50
CA PHE A 467 7.42 -9.73 -13.11
C PHE A 467 5.92 -9.51 -12.90
N LEU A 468 5.33 -10.28 -12.00
CA LEU A 468 3.89 -10.24 -11.74
C LEU A 468 3.44 -8.88 -11.15
N GLU A 469 4.32 -8.20 -10.41
CA GLU A 469 3.99 -6.93 -9.78
C GLU A 469 3.56 -5.84 -10.76
N GLY A 470 4.25 -5.71 -11.90
CA GLY A 470 3.88 -4.72 -12.92
C GLY A 470 2.48 -4.97 -13.46
N VAL A 471 2.13 -6.25 -13.68
CA VAL A 471 0.78 -6.66 -14.08
C VAL A 471 -0.26 -6.26 -13.04
N VAL A 472 0.00 -6.58 -11.77
CA VAL A 472 -0.90 -6.26 -10.65
C VAL A 472 -1.20 -4.77 -10.59
N ARG A 473 -0.17 -3.94 -10.63
CA ARG A 473 -0.33 -2.48 -10.52
C ARG A 473 -0.99 -1.89 -11.77
N MET A 474 -0.69 -2.41 -12.95
CA MET A 474 -1.33 -1.99 -14.19
C MET A 474 -2.84 -2.30 -14.18
N LEU A 475 -3.24 -3.48 -13.70
CA LEU A 475 -4.64 -3.87 -13.57
C LEU A 475 -5.47 -2.84 -12.78
N LYS A 476 -4.89 -2.20 -11.78
CA LYS A 476 -5.58 -1.13 -11.01
C LYS A 476 -6.00 0.06 -11.90
N THR A 477 -5.27 0.33 -12.98
CA THR A 477 -5.37 1.54 -13.81
C THR A 477 -6.14 1.39 -15.12
N VAL A 478 -6.52 0.16 -15.49
CA VAL A 478 -7.23 -0.14 -16.75
C VAL A 478 -8.69 -0.51 -16.49
N ASP A 479 -9.52 -0.45 -17.54
CA ASP A 479 -10.89 -0.95 -17.49
C ASP A 479 -10.97 -2.49 -17.50
N THR A 480 -12.18 -3.04 -17.35
CA THR A 480 -12.40 -4.49 -17.29
C THR A 480 -12.06 -5.19 -18.61
N GLU A 481 -12.31 -4.55 -19.76
CA GLU A 481 -12.01 -5.13 -21.08
C GLU A 481 -10.49 -5.34 -21.27
N LYS A 482 -9.71 -4.28 -20.97
CA LYS A 482 -8.24 -4.36 -21.00
C LYS A 482 -7.70 -5.32 -19.93
N ALA A 483 -8.30 -5.34 -18.74
CA ALA A 483 -7.94 -6.26 -17.66
C ALA A 483 -8.14 -7.72 -18.10
N THR A 484 -9.26 -8.03 -18.77
CA THR A 484 -9.54 -9.37 -19.32
C THR A 484 -8.51 -9.78 -20.36
N SER A 485 -8.17 -8.89 -21.28
CA SER A 485 -7.12 -9.12 -22.27
C SER A 485 -5.76 -9.41 -21.61
N MET A 486 -5.40 -8.59 -20.61
CA MET A 486 -4.16 -8.79 -19.84
C MET A 486 -4.15 -10.12 -19.08
N TYR A 487 -5.26 -10.49 -18.45
CA TYR A 487 -5.38 -11.79 -17.76
C TYR A 487 -5.07 -12.96 -18.70
N HIS A 488 -5.65 -12.95 -19.89
CA HIS A 488 -5.39 -14.00 -20.88
C HIS A 488 -3.93 -14.02 -21.36
N ALA A 489 -3.30 -12.86 -21.54
CA ALA A 489 -1.88 -12.78 -21.90
C ALA A 489 -0.99 -13.31 -20.77
N VAL A 490 -1.25 -12.93 -19.52
CA VAL A 490 -0.50 -13.41 -18.34
C VAL A 490 -0.65 -14.92 -18.17
N LYS A 491 -1.85 -15.45 -18.39
CA LYS A 491 -2.13 -16.89 -18.29
C LYS A 491 -1.34 -17.73 -19.29
N LYS A 492 -0.95 -17.15 -20.41
CA LYS A 492 -0.13 -17.79 -21.47
C LYS A 492 1.37 -17.49 -21.33
N SER A 493 1.74 -16.50 -20.54
CA SER A 493 3.12 -16.04 -20.37
C SER A 493 3.93 -16.96 -19.44
N GLY A 494 5.26 -16.71 -19.39
CA GLY A 494 6.16 -17.37 -18.44
C GLY A 494 5.94 -17.01 -16.97
N LEU A 495 4.94 -16.18 -16.66
CA LEU A 495 4.50 -15.90 -15.29
C LEU A 495 3.53 -16.97 -14.75
N ARG A 496 3.00 -17.85 -15.60
CA ARG A 496 2.16 -18.95 -15.15
C ARG A 496 2.95 -20.25 -15.05
N ASP A 497 2.93 -20.85 -13.88
CA ASP A 497 3.34 -22.24 -13.69
C ASP A 497 2.17 -23.15 -14.08
N HIS A 498 2.24 -23.75 -15.26
CA HIS A 498 1.16 -24.60 -15.81
C HIS A 498 0.97 -25.93 -15.06
N LYS A 499 1.99 -26.41 -14.33
CA LYS A 499 1.86 -27.64 -13.55
C LYS A 499 1.19 -27.40 -12.21
N LEU A 500 1.48 -26.26 -11.59
CA LEU A 500 0.88 -25.84 -10.33
C LEU A 500 -0.44 -25.11 -10.54
N GLU A 501 -0.67 -24.59 -11.74
CA GLU A 501 -1.76 -23.66 -12.06
C GLU A 501 -1.74 -22.38 -11.19
N MET A 502 -0.53 -21.92 -10.87
CA MET A 502 -0.26 -20.74 -10.05
C MET A 502 0.56 -19.71 -10.82
N TYR A 503 0.70 -18.52 -10.26
CA TYR A 503 1.48 -17.44 -10.88
C TYR A 503 2.79 -17.22 -10.13
N THR A 504 3.89 -17.25 -10.88
CA THR A 504 5.23 -17.00 -10.34
C THR A 504 5.51 -15.51 -10.21
N LEU A 505 6.43 -15.16 -9.31
CA LEU A 505 6.87 -13.79 -9.10
C LEU A 505 7.50 -13.18 -10.35
N SER A 506 8.31 -13.97 -11.05
CA SER A 506 8.97 -13.58 -12.30
C SER A 506 8.86 -14.69 -13.33
N SER A 507 8.98 -14.34 -14.60
CA SER A 507 9.37 -15.29 -15.66
C SER A 507 10.82 -15.73 -15.45
N SER A 508 11.35 -16.62 -16.31
CA SER A 508 12.72 -17.10 -16.19
C SER A 508 13.73 -15.96 -16.19
N LEU A 509 14.68 -16.02 -15.24
CA LEU A 509 15.80 -15.07 -15.10
C LEU A 509 17.10 -15.61 -15.69
N VAL A 510 17.07 -16.73 -16.39
CA VAL A 510 18.25 -17.33 -16.99
C VAL A 510 18.88 -16.34 -17.98
N GLY A 511 20.20 -16.15 -17.86
CA GLY A 511 20.96 -15.22 -18.70
C GLY A 511 20.97 -13.76 -18.23
N GLN A 512 20.27 -13.44 -17.14
CA GLN A 512 20.33 -12.10 -16.56
C GLN A 512 21.62 -11.86 -15.78
N SER A 513 22.03 -10.56 -15.66
CA SER A 513 23.21 -10.17 -14.91
C SER A 513 23.03 -10.37 -13.40
N PHE A 514 24.11 -10.82 -12.73
CA PHE A 514 24.18 -10.83 -11.26
C PHE A 514 24.11 -9.41 -10.66
N ASP A 515 24.37 -8.37 -11.43
CA ASP A 515 24.16 -6.98 -11.01
C ASP A 515 22.70 -6.67 -10.64
N MET A 516 21.75 -7.49 -11.08
CA MET A 516 20.33 -7.39 -10.70
C MET A 516 20.11 -7.54 -9.19
N GLY A 517 20.97 -8.31 -8.52
CA GLY A 517 20.92 -8.47 -7.07
C GLY A 517 20.94 -9.92 -6.60
N ARG A 518 20.70 -10.12 -5.30
CA ARG A 518 20.83 -11.42 -4.65
C ARG A 518 19.86 -12.48 -5.19
N MET A 519 18.75 -12.11 -5.81
CA MET A 519 17.83 -13.06 -6.39
C MET A 519 18.48 -13.95 -7.47
N MET A 520 19.55 -13.46 -8.10
CA MET A 520 20.31 -14.24 -9.08
C MET A 520 21.14 -15.39 -8.45
N ALA A 521 21.33 -15.35 -7.14
CA ALA A 521 21.96 -16.44 -6.38
C ALA A 521 20.99 -17.57 -5.98
N PHE A 522 19.68 -17.36 -6.15
CA PHE A 522 18.68 -18.37 -5.84
C PHE A 522 18.44 -19.28 -7.06
N SER A 523 18.23 -20.57 -6.80
CA SER A 523 17.87 -21.52 -7.85
C SER A 523 16.50 -21.15 -8.46
N PRO A 524 16.29 -21.36 -9.78
CA PRO A 524 14.97 -21.21 -10.35
C PRO A 524 13.91 -21.99 -9.57
N GLY A 525 12.76 -21.39 -9.34
CA GLY A 525 11.65 -21.96 -8.57
C GLY A 525 11.77 -21.76 -7.05
N TRP A 526 12.78 -21.04 -6.57
CA TRP A 526 13.07 -20.86 -5.12
C TRP A 526 13.20 -19.39 -4.75
N LEU A 527 12.66 -19.01 -3.56
CA LEU A 527 12.64 -17.63 -3.06
C LEU A 527 12.14 -16.67 -4.13
N GLU A 528 12.81 -15.56 -4.38
CA GLU A 528 12.35 -14.57 -5.34
C GLU A 528 12.68 -14.91 -6.81
N ASN A 529 13.35 -16.03 -7.09
CA ASN A 529 13.67 -16.44 -8.46
C ASN A 529 12.61 -17.43 -9.00
N GLN A 530 11.64 -16.95 -9.77
CA GLN A 530 10.63 -17.76 -10.47
C GLN A 530 9.79 -18.69 -9.56
N SER A 531 9.69 -18.40 -8.26
CA SER A 531 8.78 -19.11 -7.35
C SER A 531 7.41 -18.43 -7.27
N VAL A 532 6.45 -19.07 -6.61
CA VAL A 532 5.13 -18.48 -6.34
C VAL A 532 5.18 -17.73 -5.02
N TRP A 533 5.24 -16.40 -5.06
CA TRP A 533 5.14 -15.56 -3.87
C TRP A 533 3.68 -15.29 -3.54
N MET A 534 3.23 -15.81 -2.38
CA MET A 534 1.82 -15.84 -2.03
C MET A 534 1.19 -14.45 -1.92
N HIS A 535 1.89 -13.47 -1.34
CA HIS A 535 1.34 -12.12 -1.24
C HIS A 535 1.17 -11.46 -2.61
N MET A 536 2.10 -11.69 -3.56
CA MET A 536 2.00 -11.12 -4.90
C MET A 536 0.92 -11.81 -5.73
N SER A 537 0.80 -13.15 -5.60
CA SER A 537 -0.32 -13.89 -6.19
C SER A 537 -1.66 -13.42 -5.63
N TYR A 538 -1.76 -13.17 -4.32
CA TYR A 538 -2.99 -12.66 -3.71
C TYR A 538 -3.31 -11.23 -4.17
N LYS A 539 -2.32 -10.36 -4.36
CA LYS A 539 -2.51 -9.06 -5.01
C LYS A 539 -3.09 -9.21 -6.41
N TYR A 540 -2.58 -10.16 -7.19
CA TYR A 540 -3.09 -10.43 -8.53
C TYR A 540 -4.54 -10.89 -8.51
N TYR A 541 -4.89 -11.85 -7.65
CA TYR A 541 -6.27 -12.32 -7.49
C TYR A 541 -7.20 -11.21 -6.99
N LEU A 542 -6.73 -10.38 -6.09
CA LEU A 542 -7.48 -9.22 -5.59
C LEU A 542 -7.86 -8.27 -6.73
N GLU A 543 -6.95 -8.01 -7.67
CA GLU A 543 -7.25 -7.13 -8.79
C GLU A 543 -8.24 -7.76 -9.78
N LEU A 544 -8.23 -9.06 -10.00
CA LEU A 544 -9.27 -9.73 -10.78
C LEU A 544 -10.65 -9.55 -10.13
N LEU A 545 -10.71 -9.71 -8.80
CA LEU A 545 -11.95 -9.51 -8.04
C LEU A 545 -12.44 -8.06 -8.11
N ARG A 546 -11.54 -7.08 -7.98
CA ARG A 546 -11.84 -5.64 -8.10
C ARG A 546 -12.36 -5.25 -9.48
N LYS A 547 -11.89 -5.93 -10.53
CA LYS A 547 -12.36 -5.71 -11.91
C LYS A 547 -13.68 -6.40 -12.23
N GLY A 548 -14.30 -7.09 -11.25
CA GLY A 548 -15.54 -7.83 -11.46
C GLY A 548 -15.37 -9.11 -12.28
N MET A 549 -14.14 -9.58 -12.48
CA MET A 549 -13.83 -10.84 -13.17
C MET A 549 -14.04 -12.02 -12.20
N TYR A 550 -15.25 -12.13 -11.68
CA TYR A 550 -15.58 -13.04 -10.58
C TYR A 550 -15.32 -14.52 -10.93
N ASN A 551 -15.72 -14.96 -12.12
CA ASN A 551 -15.53 -16.34 -12.53
C ASN A 551 -14.05 -16.70 -12.65
N ASP A 552 -13.25 -15.80 -13.22
CA ASP A 552 -11.80 -15.99 -13.35
C ASP A 552 -11.15 -15.98 -11.96
N PHE A 553 -11.52 -15.03 -11.11
CA PHE A 553 -11.03 -14.98 -9.73
C PHE A 553 -11.31 -16.30 -8.97
N PHE A 554 -12.55 -16.81 -9.01
CA PHE A 554 -12.88 -18.03 -8.29
C PHE A 554 -12.27 -19.30 -8.91
N ALA A 555 -11.97 -19.29 -10.21
CA ALA A 555 -11.20 -20.34 -10.84
C ALA A 555 -9.75 -20.36 -10.34
N GLU A 556 -9.08 -19.21 -10.37
CA GLU A 556 -7.69 -19.08 -9.88
C GLU A 556 -7.57 -19.26 -8.36
N MET A 557 -8.57 -18.85 -7.59
CA MET A 557 -8.61 -19.05 -6.15
C MET A 557 -8.51 -20.54 -5.76
N ARG A 558 -9.12 -21.43 -6.56
CA ARG A 558 -9.16 -22.88 -6.27
C ARG A 558 -7.80 -23.56 -6.35
N THR A 559 -6.88 -23.01 -7.11
CA THR A 559 -5.53 -23.56 -7.28
C THR A 559 -4.46 -22.74 -6.55
N GLY A 560 -4.68 -21.44 -6.41
CA GLY A 560 -3.66 -20.49 -5.98
C GLY A 560 -3.76 -19.97 -4.55
N MET A 561 -4.86 -20.24 -3.82
CA MET A 561 -5.00 -19.76 -2.45
C MET A 561 -4.86 -20.89 -1.44
N ALA A 562 -4.07 -20.67 -0.37
CA ALA A 562 -3.72 -21.66 0.63
C ALA A 562 -4.90 -22.51 1.15
N PRO A 563 -6.12 -21.97 1.43
CA PRO A 563 -7.25 -22.78 1.89
C PRO A 563 -7.77 -23.83 0.91
N TYR A 564 -7.32 -23.80 -0.36
CA TYR A 564 -7.76 -24.71 -1.42
C TYR A 564 -6.66 -25.62 -1.94
N ILE A 565 -5.42 -25.38 -1.55
CA ILE A 565 -4.29 -26.24 -1.93
C ILE A 565 -4.38 -27.53 -1.11
N ASP A 566 -4.05 -28.66 -1.75
CA ASP A 566 -3.93 -29.94 -1.09
C ASP A 566 -2.86 -29.88 0.01
N GLU A 567 -3.22 -30.26 1.24
CA GLU A 567 -2.34 -30.16 2.41
C GLU A 567 -1.12 -31.06 2.28
N ASP A 568 -1.28 -32.26 1.69
CA ASP A 568 -0.16 -33.21 1.50
C ASP A 568 0.88 -32.63 0.53
N ARG A 569 0.42 -31.93 -0.51
CA ARG A 569 1.29 -31.27 -1.47
C ARG A 569 1.90 -29.98 -0.91
N TYR A 570 1.10 -29.18 -0.21
CA TYR A 570 1.53 -27.92 0.36
C TYR A 570 2.48 -28.11 1.55
N GLY A 571 2.35 -29.22 2.28
CA GLY A 571 3.17 -29.59 3.43
C GLY A 571 2.96 -28.69 4.65
N ARG A 572 1.84 -27.92 4.68
CA ARG A 572 1.49 -27.00 5.78
C ARG A 572 -0.01 -26.97 6.01
N PRO A 573 -0.47 -26.68 7.24
CA PRO A 573 -1.90 -26.46 7.51
C PRO A 573 -2.45 -25.31 6.66
N VAL A 574 -3.70 -25.42 6.24
CA VAL A 574 -4.39 -24.38 5.44
C VAL A 574 -4.52 -23.03 6.15
N LEU A 575 -4.35 -22.99 7.46
CA LEU A 575 -4.34 -21.76 8.26
C LEU A 575 -2.98 -21.04 8.22
N GLU A 576 -1.94 -21.71 7.76
CA GLU A 576 -0.60 -21.16 7.64
C GLU A 576 -0.30 -20.80 6.19
N CYS A 577 -0.42 -19.53 5.85
CA CYS A 577 0.00 -19.04 4.54
C CYS A 577 1.52 -18.88 4.52
N SER A 578 2.21 -19.69 3.72
CA SER A 578 3.66 -19.57 3.54
C SER A 578 4.01 -18.30 2.77
N SER A 579 5.27 -17.87 2.86
CA SER A 579 5.75 -16.72 2.08
C SER A 579 5.82 -17.06 0.60
N PHE A 580 6.33 -18.23 0.25
CA PHE A 580 6.39 -18.70 -1.13
C PHE A 580 6.17 -20.21 -1.24
N ILE A 581 5.82 -20.65 -2.46
CA ILE A 581 5.71 -22.04 -2.86
C ILE A 581 6.79 -22.31 -3.91
N ALA A 582 7.53 -23.41 -3.77
CA ALA A 582 8.49 -23.84 -4.77
C ALA A 582 7.77 -24.15 -6.08
N SER A 583 8.15 -23.46 -7.18
CA SER A 583 7.52 -23.66 -8.48
C SER A 583 8.07 -24.89 -9.21
N SER A 584 7.44 -25.26 -10.31
CA SER A 584 7.88 -26.37 -11.16
C SER A 584 9.21 -26.14 -11.89
N ALA A 585 9.78 -24.94 -11.77
CA ALA A 585 11.14 -24.62 -12.21
C ALA A 585 12.22 -25.14 -11.25
N PHE A 586 11.85 -25.50 -10.00
CA PHE A 586 12.80 -26.02 -9.03
C PHE A 586 13.28 -27.42 -9.39
N ALA A 587 14.59 -27.66 -9.23
CA ALA A 587 15.22 -28.87 -9.73
C ALA A 587 14.79 -30.15 -9.01
N ASP A 588 14.42 -30.06 -7.72
CA ASP A 588 13.94 -31.22 -6.95
C ASP A 588 12.40 -31.30 -7.05
N PRO A 589 11.88 -32.33 -7.76
CA PRO A 589 10.44 -32.47 -7.96
C PRO A 589 9.66 -32.78 -6.68
N THR A 590 10.33 -33.25 -5.61
CA THR A 590 9.68 -33.54 -4.33
C THR A 590 9.32 -32.27 -3.56
N MET A 591 9.96 -31.15 -3.89
CA MET A 591 9.73 -29.86 -3.27
C MET A 591 8.69 -29.02 -4.02
N VAL A 592 8.38 -29.39 -5.28
CA VAL A 592 7.44 -28.62 -6.12
C VAL A 592 6.04 -28.61 -5.54
N GLY A 593 5.52 -27.43 -5.31
CA GLY A 593 4.20 -27.21 -4.71
C GLY A 593 4.21 -27.09 -3.17
N GLN A 594 5.35 -27.34 -2.53
CA GLN A 594 5.49 -27.16 -1.07
C GLN A 594 5.65 -25.68 -0.70
N GLY A 595 5.05 -25.28 0.42
CA GLY A 595 5.14 -23.95 0.99
C GLY A 595 6.31 -23.81 1.95
N PHE A 596 7.00 -22.66 1.87
CA PHE A 596 8.20 -22.37 2.67
C PHE A 596 8.12 -21.02 3.35
N LEU A 597 8.82 -20.90 4.47
CA LEU A 597 8.84 -19.79 5.41
C LEU A 597 7.46 -19.52 6.01
N ALA A 598 7.42 -19.20 7.29
CA ALA A 598 6.21 -18.71 7.93
C ALA A 598 5.72 -17.44 7.19
N ARG A 599 4.43 -17.24 7.15
CA ARG A 599 3.79 -16.18 6.38
C ARG A 599 4.47 -14.83 6.59
N LEU A 600 4.61 -14.13 5.50
CA LEU A 600 4.77 -12.69 5.53
C LEU A 600 3.40 -12.03 5.67
N SER A 601 3.37 -10.97 6.45
CA SER A 601 2.18 -10.17 6.74
C SER A 601 1.47 -9.64 5.48
N GLY A 602 2.17 -9.45 4.36
CA GLY A 602 1.59 -9.02 3.08
C GLY A 602 0.50 -9.95 2.56
N SER A 603 0.71 -11.28 2.57
CA SER A 603 -0.32 -12.23 2.13
C SER A 603 -1.58 -12.18 3.00
N THR A 604 -1.43 -11.89 4.28
CA THR A 604 -2.55 -11.71 5.22
C THR A 604 -3.37 -10.46 4.88
N ALA A 605 -2.72 -9.33 4.63
CA ALA A 605 -3.38 -8.08 4.27
C ALA A 605 -4.17 -8.19 2.97
N GLU A 606 -3.57 -8.80 1.94
CA GLU A 606 -4.26 -9.01 0.67
C GLU A 606 -5.46 -9.98 0.82
N PHE A 607 -5.31 -11.02 1.63
CA PHE A 607 -6.42 -11.94 1.92
C PHE A 607 -7.57 -11.21 2.62
N MET A 608 -7.28 -10.31 3.56
CA MET A 608 -8.31 -9.49 4.21
C MET A 608 -9.05 -8.59 3.21
N SER A 609 -8.33 -7.97 2.29
CA SER A 609 -8.94 -7.16 1.22
C SER A 609 -9.83 -8.01 0.30
N ILE A 610 -9.39 -9.21 -0.07
CA ILE A 610 -10.20 -10.18 -0.83
C ILE A 610 -11.45 -10.56 -0.04
N TRP A 611 -11.29 -10.87 1.25
CA TRP A 611 -12.40 -11.24 2.14
C TRP A 611 -13.46 -10.14 2.22
N VAL A 612 -13.03 -8.88 2.38
CA VAL A 612 -13.94 -7.72 2.42
C VAL A 612 -14.76 -7.60 1.13
N LEU A 613 -14.11 -7.69 -0.02
CA LEU A 613 -14.81 -7.64 -1.30
C LEU A 613 -15.77 -8.81 -1.49
N MET A 614 -15.36 -10.01 -1.10
CA MET A 614 -16.21 -11.21 -1.20
C MET A 614 -17.43 -11.12 -0.28
N MET A 615 -17.23 -10.71 0.98
CA MET A 615 -18.28 -10.79 2.00
C MET A 615 -19.13 -9.53 2.08
N ILE A 616 -18.53 -8.36 1.90
CA ILE A 616 -19.17 -7.06 2.20
C ILE A 616 -19.44 -6.27 0.91
N GLY A 617 -18.50 -6.34 -0.04
CA GLY A 617 -18.49 -5.54 -1.26
C GLY A 617 -17.51 -4.37 -1.18
N SER A 618 -17.36 -3.65 -2.30
CA SER A 618 -16.35 -2.60 -2.46
C SER A 618 -16.65 -1.30 -1.71
N THR A 619 -17.92 -0.96 -1.54
CA THR A 619 -18.38 0.32 -0.94
C THR A 619 -19.54 0.07 0.01
N PRO A 620 -19.26 -0.49 1.21
CA PRO A 620 -20.34 -0.84 2.14
C PRO A 620 -21.06 0.39 2.70
N LEU A 621 -20.35 1.49 2.91
CA LEU A 621 -20.90 2.78 3.33
C LEU A 621 -20.71 3.80 2.20
N PHE A 622 -21.72 4.54 1.87
CA PHE A 622 -21.71 5.51 0.76
C PHE A 622 -22.63 6.70 1.03
N ILE A 623 -22.34 7.81 0.36
CA ILE A 623 -23.27 8.95 0.33
C ILE A 623 -24.20 8.72 -0.85
N ASN A 624 -25.48 8.62 -0.58
CA ASN A 624 -26.50 8.51 -1.61
C ASN A 624 -26.53 9.81 -2.43
N GLU A 625 -26.40 9.72 -3.74
CA GLU A 625 -26.26 10.88 -4.63
C GLU A 625 -27.53 11.74 -4.70
N GLU A 626 -28.70 11.14 -4.51
CA GLU A 626 -29.99 11.85 -4.58
C GLU A 626 -30.32 12.57 -3.27
N SER A 627 -30.10 11.89 -2.13
CA SER A 627 -30.47 12.41 -0.81
C SER A 627 -29.33 13.13 -0.09
N GLY A 628 -28.08 12.92 -0.50
CA GLY A 628 -26.89 13.47 0.15
C GLY A 628 -26.58 12.87 1.54
N VAL A 629 -27.24 11.78 1.94
CA VAL A 629 -27.08 11.19 3.27
C VAL A 629 -26.28 9.88 3.21
N LEU A 630 -25.69 9.52 4.35
CA LEU A 630 -24.97 8.27 4.51
C LEU A 630 -25.94 7.09 4.55
N GLU A 631 -25.70 6.10 3.71
CA GLU A 631 -26.39 4.81 3.72
C GLU A 631 -25.39 3.65 3.73
N MET A 632 -25.88 2.45 4.05
CA MET A 632 -25.06 1.24 3.99
C MET A 632 -25.72 0.20 3.07
N LYS A 633 -24.89 -0.53 2.33
CA LYS A 633 -25.30 -1.64 1.48
C LYS A 633 -24.29 -2.78 1.55
N LEU A 634 -24.79 -3.98 1.72
CA LEU A 634 -24.00 -5.20 1.58
C LEU A 634 -24.18 -5.74 0.15
N ALA A 635 -23.09 -5.86 -0.59
CA ALA A 635 -23.10 -6.29 -1.98
C ALA A 635 -21.98 -7.34 -2.21
N PRO A 636 -22.16 -8.57 -1.69
CA PRO A 636 -21.13 -9.59 -1.71
C PRO A 636 -20.75 -10.03 -3.14
N ALA A 637 -19.55 -10.59 -3.26
CA ALA A 637 -19.10 -11.31 -4.44
C ALA A 637 -18.91 -12.80 -4.07
N LEU A 638 -20.01 -13.53 -3.94
CA LEU A 638 -20.03 -14.90 -3.43
C LEU A 638 -20.66 -15.87 -4.44
N PRO A 639 -19.94 -16.92 -4.87
CA PRO A 639 -20.52 -17.98 -5.67
C PRO A 639 -21.41 -18.89 -4.83
N HIS A 640 -22.45 -19.44 -5.45
CA HIS A 640 -23.47 -20.26 -4.78
C HIS A 640 -22.88 -21.45 -4.00
N TRP A 641 -21.80 -22.06 -4.47
CA TRP A 641 -21.19 -23.23 -3.82
C TRP A 641 -20.52 -22.91 -2.47
N LEU A 642 -20.44 -21.64 -2.08
CA LEU A 642 -19.99 -21.22 -0.75
C LEU A 642 -21.09 -21.25 0.31
N PHE A 643 -22.36 -21.24 -0.10
CA PHE A 643 -23.48 -21.27 0.81
C PHE A 643 -23.76 -22.69 1.30
N ARG A 644 -24.22 -22.80 2.55
CA ARG A 644 -24.64 -24.06 3.15
C ARG A 644 -26.14 -24.16 3.13
N TYR A 645 -26.63 -25.37 2.91
CA TYR A 645 -28.01 -25.69 3.18
C TYR A 645 -28.27 -25.57 4.69
N ASP A 646 -29.28 -24.81 5.08
CA ASP A 646 -29.69 -24.60 6.46
C ASP A 646 -31.14 -25.06 6.63
N PRO A 647 -31.35 -26.26 7.19
CA PRO A 647 -32.71 -26.82 7.35
C PRO A 647 -33.51 -26.15 8.47
N LEU A 648 -32.90 -25.29 9.29
CA LEU A 648 -33.54 -24.65 10.45
C LEU A 648 -34.15 -23.29 10.11
N VAL A 649 -33.98 -22.81 8.87
CA VAL A 649 -34.54 -21.52 8.45
C VAL A 649 -36.02 -21.66 8.16
N ALA A 650 -36.84 -21.15 9.06
CA ALA A 650 -38.33 -21.24 9.00
C ALA A 650 -38.95 -20.39 7.88
N THR A 651 -38.18 -19.60 7.13
CA THR A 651 -38.64 -18.61 6.15
C THR A 651 -38.72 -19.16 4.72
N GLY A 652 -38.35 -20.42 4.49
CA GLY A 652 -38.23 -21.02 3.14
C GLY A 652 -36.91 -20.70 2.42
N GLU A 653 -36.03 -19.92 3.01
CA GLU A 653 -34.67 -19.62 2.53
C GLU A 653 -33.73 -20.69 3.11
N GLN A 654 -33.21 -21.54 2.23
CA GLN A 654 -32.59 -22.80 2.65
C GLN A 654 -31.08 -22.78 2.67
N TYR A 655 -30.47 -21.67 2.20
CA TYR A 655 -29.02 -21.55 2.11
C TYR A 655 -28.52 -20.32 2.87
N SER A 656 -27.43 -20.47 3.63
CA SER A 656 -26.86 -19.38 4.40
C SER A 656 -25.34 -19.36 4.38
N ILE A 657 -24.76 -18.18 4.65
CA ILE A 657 -23.36 -17.98 4.97
C ILE A 657 -23.26 -17.03 6.16
N HIS A 658 -22.37 -17.34 7.11
CA HIS A 658 -22.21 -16.62 8.36
C HIS A 658 -20.81 -16.02 8.44
N PHE A 659 -20.70 -14.77 8.92
CA PHE A 659 -19.43 -14.10 9.16
C PHE A 659 -19.58 -12.98 10.20
N LYS A 660 -18.46 -12.39 10.63
CA LYS A 660 -18.45 -11.21 11.49
C LYS A 660 -18.03 -9.97 10.72
N LEU A 661 -18.85 -8.92 10.80
CA LEU A 661 -18.53 -7.58 10.34
C LEU A 661 -17.87 -6.81 11.49
N PHE A 662 -16.79 -6.09 11.21
CA PHE A 662 -15.99 -5.34 12.20
C PHE A 662 -15.61 -6.19 13.42
N ALA A 663 -15.37 -7.48 13.20
CA ALA A 663 -15.05 -8.48 14.22
C ALA A 663 -16.08 -8.68 15.35
N SER A 664 -17.18 -7.95 15.35
CA SER A 664 -18.14 -7.87 16.46
C SER A 664 -19.56 -8.23 16.07
N ILE A 665 -20.01 -7.82 14.90
CA ILE A 665 -21.41 -7.93 14.47
C ILE A 665 -21.57 -9.22 13.70
N ASP A 666 -22.48 -10.10 14.16
CA ASP A 666 -22.80 -11.32 13.45
C ASP A 666 -23.64 -11.03 12.21
N VAL A 667 -23.15 -11.45 11.03
CA VAL A 667 -23.86 -11.26 9.76
C VAL A 667 -24.24 -12.62 9.17
N VAL A 668 -25.49 -12.75 8.77
CA VAL A 668 -25.98 -13.94 8.07
C VAL A 668 -26.65 -13.53 6.77
N TYR A 669 -26.18 -14.11 5.69
CA TYR A 669 -26.83 -14.01 4.37
C TYR A 669 -27.72 -15.21 4.15
N TYR A 670 -28.96 -14.96 3.77
CA TYR A 670 -29.94 -15.95 3.41
C TYR A 670 -30.31 -15.87 1.94
N THR A 671 -30.42 -17.03 1.29
CA THR A 671 -30.89 -17.11 -0.11
C THR A 671 -31.69 -18.39 -0.33
N SER A 672 -32.78 -18.27 -1.05
CA SER A 672 -33.64 -19.40 -1.45
C SER A 672 -33.13 -20.10 -2.72
N LEU A 673 -32.22 -19.50 -3.46
CA LEU A 673 -31.77 -19.95 -4.76
C LEU A 673 -30.30 -20.30 -4.74
N SER A 674 -29.95 -21.44 -5.38
CA SER A 674 -28.56 -21.77 -5.69
C SER A 674 -28.07 -20.87 -6.85
N ARG A 675 -27.82 -19.59 -6.57
CA ARG A 675 -27.30 -18.61 -7.51
C ARG A 675 -26.10 -17.87 -6.95
N ASP A 676 -25.25 -17.37 -7.83
CA ASP A 676 -24.13 -16.53 -7.45
C ASP A 676 -24.61 -15.14 -7.04
N LEU A 677 -24.05 -14.60 -5.97
CA LEU A 677 -24.31 -13.25 -5.47
C LEU A 677 -23.14 -12.34 -5.85
N PHE A 678 -22.99 -12.02 -7.13
CA PHE A 678 -21.92 -11.16 -7.63
C PHE A 678 -22.39 -9.71 -7.70
N GLY A 679 -22.14 -8.95 -6.63
CA GLY A 679 -22.56 -7.56 -6.52
C GLY A 679 -24.08 -7.37 -6.35
N VAL A 680 -24.81 -8.44 -6.07
CA VAL A 680 -26.25 -8.41 -5.84
C VAL A 680 -26.51 -7.84 -4.45
N ALA A 681 -27.43 -6.87 -4.35
CA ALA A 681 -27.86 -6.34 -3.07
C ALA A 681 -29.02 -7.17 -2.48
N PRO A 682 -29.16 -7.23 -1.15
CA PRO A 682 -30.30 -7.83 -0.48
C PRO A 682 -31.62 -7.13 -0.81
N VAL A 683 -32.70 -7.86 -0.69
CA VAL A 683 -34.07 -7.30 -0.80
C VAL A 683 -34.62 -6.83 0.55
N LYS A 684 -34.04 -7.34 1.65
CA LYS A 684 -34.46 -7.03 3.02
C LYS A 684 -33.32 -7.24 4.00
N TYR A 685 -33.29 -6.43 5.07
CA TYR A 685 -32.44 -6.62 6.22
C TYR A 685 -33.25 -6.74 7.51
N GLU A 686 -32.77 -7.53 8.46
CA GLU A 686 -33.17 -7.49 9.86
C GLU A 686 -31.93 -7.14 10.71
N VAL A 687 -31.96 -6.04 11.43
CA VAL A 687 -30.84 -5.55 12.26
C VAL A 687 -31.25 -5.68 13.73
N GLY A 688 -30.53 -6.51 14.48
CA GLY A 688 -30.68 -6.67 15.92
C GLY A 688 -29.76 -5.74 16.69
N LEU A 689 -30.32 -5.02 17.65
CA LEU A 689 -29.57 -4.11 18.52
C LEU A 689 -29.26 -4.80 19.85
N ARG A 690 -28.18 -4.42 20.50
CA ARG A 690 -27.77 -4.96 21.81
C ARG A 690 -28.74 -4.68 22.94
N ASP A 691 -29.66 -3.72 22.80
CA ASP A 691 -30.76 -3.48 23.73
C ASP A 691 -31.95 -4.44 23.55
N GLY A 692 -31.83 -5.44 22.69
CA GLY A 692 -32.84 -6.44 22.38
C GLY A 692 -33.89 -6.01 21.34
N LYS A 693 -33.84 -4.78 20.86
CA LYS A 693 -34.71 -4.31 19.79
C LYS A 693 -34.21 -4.81 18.44
N LYS A 694 -35.17 -5.01 17.53
CA LYS A 694 -34.85 -5.30 16.14
C LYS A 694 -35.59 -4.38 15.19
N THR A 695 -34.94 -4.08 14.07
CA THR A 695 -35.49 -3.25 13.01
C THR A 695 -35.43 -4.02 11.70
N VAL A 696 -36.55 -4.05 10.98
CA VAL A 696 -36.63 -4.62 9.64
C VAL A 696 -36.57 -3.46 8.65
N VAL A 697 -35.75 -3.62 7.62
CA VAL A 697 -35.58 -2.65 6.54
C VAL A 697 -35.84 -3.37 5.23
N ASP A 698 -36.89 -2.97 4.53
CA ASP A 698 -37.19 -3.46 3.18
C ASP A 698 -36.39 -2.65 2.17
N GLY A 699 -35.76 -3.34 1.21
CA GLY A 699 -34.95 -2.73 0.16
C GLY A 699 -33.44 -3.01 0.27
N PRO A 700 -32.67 -2.48 -0.68
CA PRO A 700 -31.26 -2.82 -0.86
C PRO A 700 -30.32 -2.06 0.06
N THR A 701 -30.78 -1.03 0.79
CA THR A 701 -29.94 -0.15 1.61
C THR A 701 -30.43 -0.04 3.04
N ILE A 702 -29.51 0.10 3.96
CA ILE A 702 -29.74 0.36 5.39
C ILE A 702 -29.65 1.88 5.60
N PRO A 703 -30.67 2.51 6.21
CA PRO A 703 -30.74 3.97 6.38
C PRO A 703 -29.71 4.49 7.38
N THR A 704 -29.46 5.81 7.33
CA THR A 704 -28.42 6.56 8.02
C THR A 704 -28.30 6.24 9.51
N ASP A 705 -29.40 6.25 10.25
CA ASP A 705 -29.38 6.05 11.71
C ASP A 705 -28.90 4.63 12.11
N LEU A 706 -29.27 3.62 11.35
CA LEU A 706 -28.77 2.26 11.53
C LEU A 706 -27.34 2.09 11.00
N ALA A 707 -27.01 2.69 9.85
CA ALA A 707 -25.68 2.66 9.28
C ALA A 707 -24.64 3.27 10.25
N LEU A 708 -25.00 4.38 10.91
CA LEU A 708 -24.15 5.01 11.93
C LEU A 708 -23.99 4.12 13.17
N LYS A 709 -25.02 3.40 13.59
CA LYS A 709 -24.92 2.45 14.70
C LYS A 709 -24.04 1.25 14.36
N ILE A 710 -24.17 0.72 13.15
CA ILE A 710 -23.34 -0.37 12.65
C ILE A 710 -21.86 0.07 12.61
N ARG A 711 -21.56 1.26 12.08
CA ARG A 711 -20.22 1.81 12.01
C ARG A 711 -19.58 2.01 13.40
N ARG A 712 -20.39 2.24 14.43
CA ARG A 712 -19.91 2.36 15.82
C ARG A 712 -19.78 1.03 16.56
N VAL A 713 -20.09 -0.07 15.92
CA VAL A 713 -20.00 -1.48 16.35
C VAL A 713 -20.64 -1.84 17.69
N VAL A 714 -20.65 -0.94 18.65
CA VAL A 714 -21.10 -1.18 20.04
C VAL A 714 -22.62 -1.28 20.21
N PHE A 715 -23.38 -0.87 19.20
CA PHE A 715 -24.85 -0.82 19.28
C PHE A 715 -25.57 -1.98 18.61
N VAL A 716 -24.90 -2.68 17.72
CA VAL A 716 -25.50 -3.72 16.87
C VAL A 716 -24.93 -5.07 17.25
N ASP A 717 -25.81 -6.05 17.35
CA ASP A 717 -25.49 -7.43 17.68
C ASP A 717 -25.42 -8.30 16.42
N TYR A 718 -26.45 -8.20 15.55
CA TYR A 718 -26.48 -8.97 14.32
C TYR A 718 -27.13 -8.22 13.15
N ILE A 719 -26.82 -8.69 11.95
CA ILE A 719 -27.47 -8.31 10.68
C ILE A 719 -27.83 -9.57 9.91
N HIS A 720 -29.10 -9.77 9.64
CA HIS A 720 -29.59 -10.77 8.69
C HIS A 720 -29.92 -10.07 7.37
N ALA A 721 -29.36 -10.52 6.27
CA ALA A 721 -29.61 -9.98 4.94
C ALA A 721 -30.19 -11.08 4.05
N TYR A 722 -31.27 -10.77 3.37
CA TYR A 722 -32.07 -11.68 2.56
C TYR A 722 -31.95 -11.32 1.08
N PHE A 723 -31.56 -12.29 0.24
CA PHE A 723 -31.31 -12.10 -1.19
C PHE A 723 -32.36 -12.74 -2.08
#